data_3d1b72ef0bd7545bcde5930fede67f49
#
_entry.id   3d1b72ef0bd7545bcde5930fede67f49
#
_cell.length_a   1.000
_cell.length_b   1.000
_cell.length_c   1.000
_cell.angle_alpha   90.00
_cell.angle_beta   90.00
_cell.angle_gamma   90.00
#
_symmetry.space_group_name_H-M   'P 1'
#
loop_
_entity.id
_entity.type
_entity.pdbx_description
1 polymer ?
#
loop_
_entity_poly.entity_id
_entity_poly.type
_entity_poly.pdbx_seq_one_letter_code
_entity_poly.pdbx_strand_id
1 'polypeptide(L)'
;MDSLELAIYKHNKAVDDSLTLDSINRSRKSGIDSPVEYSATDSLTYNAAISQARLYGSSKVKYQNMDLASEKIFMSLDSNIVHAEGRLDTVTNQTIGSPVFKMGSDEYQTGPMSFNFKSKKGLIADVYTQQDDGYLTSELSKRGSEGEMYLQHGRYTTCDDPHPDFYLAMSRAKVRPGKDVVFGPTYLVVADVPLPLAIPYGFFPFTKSYSSGLIMPTYGDETEKGFYLRDGGYYFAISDKMDLKLLGEIYTKGSWGVSATSNYRKRYRYNGNFLMSYQNSVRGEKNMPDYQLTTDFKLTWNHTQDAKANPFRSFNARVNFATTSYDTNNLTSMYNPQTRTQSTRTSGVGFNTGFSSLGMTLNSSFNLTQNMRDSTLSIELPTVSITVAQFYPFKRKKAAGAERWYEKISLAYTGTLKNQINNVKEDRILHTSLARDWQNGMQHTIPIKATFTALGYLNVVPSINFTDRTLFRRAEKHWDTQNQKEVTDTVTGFYNVYDWSLNLNMNTKIYGFYVPSRKLFGDKVDRIRHVFTPSVTFSYAPDFGEDRYGYYKTYQKTDANGNVSLVEYSPYDINIYRAPSKGKRGMLTFDFKNNLEMKVKSEDDSTGFKKISLIDELSANMSYNFATDIRPLSDLRTSIRLKLSKSYTMNISANFASYVYEADSVGATPRVSEHTTYWGLGKWGRWQGISQNISYNLNNDKVIKLFKRLTGQKVDDDDKDKKNRREEDDEDWDTVDSNVDLEMEKAKHPRGEKSKAETDEDGYMKFKMPWNLNIGYTVNVAENRDNSRFNYNTMRYPYQLIQTLNLSGNVQISDGWNINFNTGYDFETKSISMTRMSLSRDLHCFNMSCDVMLAPYTSYNFSFRCNASTLTDALKYDKRSGSTNAVQWY
;
A
#
# COMPACT_ATOMS: atom_id res chain seq x y z
N MET A 1 8.14 86.26 60.28
CA MET A 1 8.97 86.26 59.08
C MET A 1 8.98 87.65 58.51
N ASP A 2 10.15 88.25 58.52
CA ASP A 2 10.39 89.53 57.89
C ASP A 2 10.22 89.42 56.37
N SER A 3 9.84 90.51 55.69
CA SER A 3 9.59 90.48 54.22
C SER A 3 10.81 89.99 53.39
N LEU A 4 11.98 90.08 53.89
CA LEU A 4 13.16 89.57 53.30
C LEU A 4 13.37 88.09 53.46
N GLU A 5 13.02 87.54 54.63
CA GLU A 5 13.02 86.12 54.91
C GLU A 5 11.95 85.40 54.09
N LEU A 6 10.76 85.99 53.87
CA LEU A 6 9.72 85.46 53.01
C LEU A 6 10.17 85.47 51.54
N ALA A 7 10.87 86.48 51.09
CA ALA A 7 11.41 86.52 49.72
C ALA A 7 12.52 85.46 49.48
N ILE A 8 13.39 85.28 50.45
CA ILE A 8 14.43 84.21 50.39
C ILE A 8 13.76 82.80 50.42
N TYR A 9 12.81 82.63 51.29
CA TYR A 9 12.03 81.31 51.33
C TYR A 9 11.30 81.02 50.04
N LYS A 10 10.66 82.05 49.45
CA LYS A 10 10.05 81.91 48.17
C LYS A 10 11.00 81.61 47.03
N HIS A 11 12.19 82.29 47.05
CA HIS A 11 13.22 82.02 46.06
C HIS A 11 13.81 80.62 46.19
N ASN A 12 14.15 80.19 47.39
CA ASN A 12 14.70 78.85 47.65
C ASN A 12 13.70 77.74 47.30
N LYS A 13 12.42 78.00 47.63
CA LYS A 13 11.32 77.03 47.26
C LYS A 13 11.20 76.97 45.74
N ALA A 14 11.28 78.08 45.01
CA ALA A 14 11.16 78.09 43.55
C ALA A 14 12.35 77.34 42.88
N VAL A 15 13.58 77.49 43.50
CA VAL A 15 14.73 76.72 43.05
C VAL A 15 14.65 75.27 43.36
N ASP A 16 14.14 74.92 44.54
CA ASP A 16 13.90 73.50 44.92
C ASP A 16 12.80 72.84 44.05
N ASP A 17 11.73 73.56 43.77
CA ASP A 17 10.66 73.10 42.85
C ASP A 17 11.19 72.98 41.40
N SER A 18 12.11 73.84 40.95
CA SER A 18 12.80 73.82 39.70
C SER A 18 13.72 72.61 39.58
N LEU A 19 14.54 72.35 40.63
CA LEU A 19 15.45 71.23 40.71
C LEU A 19 14.68 69.90 40.76
N THR A 20 13.54 69.85 41.47
CA THR A 20 12.66 68.68 41.51
C THR A 20 12.00 68.43 40.14
N LEU A 21 11.56 69.49 39.47
CA LEU A 21 11.01 69.42 38.13
C LEU A 21 12.06 68.95 37.09
N ASP A 22 13.31 69.46 37.26
CA ASP A 22 14.44 69.10 36.40
C ASP A 22 14.86 67.63 36.62
N SER A 23 14.80 67.13 37.85
CA SER A 23 15.03 65.72 38.19
C SER A 23 13.93 64.82 37.70
N ILE A 24 12.68 65.24 37.77
CA ILE A 24 11.51 64.55 37.25
C ILE A 24 11.55 64.50 35.70
N ASN A 25 11.94 65.59 35.07
CA ASN A 25 12.08 65.65 33.62
C ASN A 25 13.31 64.84 33.12
N ARG A 26 14.38 64.69 33.87
CA ARG A 26 15.50 63.82 33.63
C ARG A 26 15.08 62.34 33.79
N SER A 27 14.35 62.03 34.83
CA SER A 27 13.79 60.69 35.02
C SER A 27 12.78 60.31 33.95
N ARG A 28 12.02 61.29 33.39
CA ARG A 28 11.15 61.07 32.21
C ARG A 28 11.87 60.93 30.87
N LYS A 29 13.18 61.24 30.82
CA LYS A 29 14.01 61.01 29.63
C LYS A 29 14.77 59.69 29.65
N SER A 30 14.57 58.79 30.63
CA SER A 30 15.10 57.44 30.55
C SER A 30 14.31 56.71 29.48
N GLY A 31 14.95 56.47 28.34
CA GLY A 31 14.31 55.95 27.12
C GLY A 31 13.95 54.48 27.16
N ILE A 32 13.76 53.91 28.35
CA ILE A 32 13.49 52.47 28.57
C ILE A 32 12.12 52.40 29.26
N ASP A 33 11.15 51.77 28.56
CA ASP A 33 9.76 51.70 28.96
C ASP A 33 9.45 50.57 30.00
N SER A 34 10.48 49.80 30.39
CA SER A 34 10.37 48.66 31.32
C SER A 34 11.65 48.47 32.11
N PRO A 35 11.62 47.91 33.31
CA PRO A 35 12.84 47.62 34.06
C PRO A 35 13.72 46.59 33.30
N VAL A 36 15.03 46.80 33.36
CA VAL A 36 16.03 45.84 32.84
C VAL A 36 16.52 45.00 34.02
N GLU A 37 16.31 43.72 33.96
CA GLU A 37 16.87 42.78 34.91
C GLU A 37 18.23 42.28 34.39
N TYR A 38 19.26 42.31 35.25
CA TYR A 38 20.56 41.85 34.88
C TYR A 38 21.26 41.09 36.03
N SER A 39 22.02 40.06 35.65
CA SER A 39 22.80 39.24 36.58
C SER A 39 24.15 38.87 35.97
N ALA A 40 25.13 38.66 36.80
CA ALA A 40 26.47 38.20 36.44
C ALA A 40 27.03 37.31 37.55
N THR A 41 27.82 36.28 37.21
CA THR A 41 28.40 35.38 38.21
C THR A 41 29.72 35.92 38.79
N ASP A 42 30.55 36.63 38.01
CA ASP A 42 31.87 37.10 38.47
C ASP A 42 31.81 38.51 39.06
N SER A 43 31.47 39.48 38.24
CA SER A 43 31.41 40.87 38.70
C SER A 43 30.40 41.72 37.91
N LEU A 44 29.85 42.71 38.61
CA LEU A 44 28.99 43.71 38.04
C LEU A 44 29.47 45.06 38.46
N THR A 45 29.79 45.91 37.51
CA THR A 45 30.22 47.33 37.79
C THR A 45 29.23 48.27 37.13
N TYR A 46 28.75 49.26 37.92
CA TYR A 46 27.88 50.30 37.42
C TYR A 46 28.53 51.67 37.65
N ASN A 47 28.72 52.44 36.59
CA ASN A 47 29.20 53.80 36.66
C ASN A 47 28.04 54.77 36.47
N ALA A 48 27.58 55.36 37.54
CA ALA A 48 26.46 56.26 37.55
C ALA A 48 26.70 57.59 36.80
N ALA A 49 27.95 58.05 36.71
CA ALA A 49 28.30 59.32 36.04
C ALA A 49 28.09 59.27 34.51
N ILE A 50 28.21 58.07 33.90
CA ILE A 50 28.10 57.86 32.47
C ILE A 50 27.02 56.82 32.16
N SER A 51 26.22 56.50 33.16
CA SER A 51 25.04 55.48 33.01
C SER A 51 25.46 54.18 32.30
N GLN A 52 26.62 53.63 32.69
CA GLN A 52 27.13 52.38 32.05
C GLN A 52 27.21 51.24 33.05
N ALA A 53 26.76 50.05 32.61
CA ALA A 53 26.93 48.81 33.36
C ALA A 53 27.82 47.81 32.57
N ARG A 54 28.72 47.13 33.29
CA ARG A 54 29.57 46.06 32.76
C ARG A 54 29.37 44.82 33.61
N LEU A 55 29.06 43.69 32.92
CA LEU A 55 28.80 42.41 33.52
C LEU A 55 29.84 41.41 33.02
N TYR A 56 30.39 40.61 33.91
CA TYR A 56 31.38 39.60 33.61
C TYR A 56 30.97 38.26 34.24
N GLY A 57 31.23 37.18 33.52
CA GLY A 57 30.94 35.80 33.92
C GLY A 57 29.46 35.44 33.78
N SER A 58 29.13 34.53 32.86
CA SER A 58 27.78 34.00 32.59
C SER A 58 26.66 35.04 32.76
N SER A 59 26.92 36.24 32.20
CA SER A 59 26.06 37.42 32.35
C SER A 59 24.72 37.24 31.64
N LYS A 60 23.64 37.73 32.23
CA LYS A 60 22.30 37.70 31.65
C LYS A 60 21.63 39.06 31.77
N VAL A 61 20.98 39.51 30.72
CA VAL A 61 20.17 40.71 30.65
C VAL A 61 18.81 40.37 30.09
N LYS A 62 17.77 40.75 30.83
CA LYS A 62 16.40 40.53 30.42
C LYS A 62 15.65 41.85 30.32
N TYR A 63 14.98 42.08 29.22
CA TYR A 63 14.18 43.24 28.95
C TYR A 63 12.92 42.89 28.16
N GLN A 64 11.77 43.06 28.77
CA GLN A 64 10.47 42.65 28.19
C GLN A 64 10.47 41.17 27.75
N ASN A 65 10.39 40.89 26.45
CA ASN A 65 10.46 39.58 25.84
C ASN A 65 11.82 39.23 25.25
N MET A 66 12.86 39.95 25.65
CA MET A 66 14.24 39.77 25.19
C MET A 66 15.10 39.24 26.33
N ASP A 67 15.81 38.15 26.07
CA ASP A 67 16.82 37.56 26.96
C ASP A 67 18.16 37.52 26.24
N LEU A 68 19.17 38.07 26.82
CA LEU A 68 20.55 38.06 26.33
C LEU A 68 21.45 37.42 27.38
N ALA A 69 22.16 36.36 27.00
CA ALA A 69 23.14 35.68 27.83
C ALA A 69 24.49 35.68 27.13
N SER A 70 25.57 36.04 27.85
CA SER A 70 26.94 36.07 27.32
C SER A 70 27.96 36.05 28.44
N GLU A 71 29.23 35.78 28.15
CA GLU A 71 30.31 35.87 29.13
C GLU A 71 30.59 37.32 29.54
N LYS A 72 30.52 38.26 28.60
CA LYS A 72 30.70 39.70 28.87
C LYS A 72 29.56 40.49 28.25
N ILE A 73 28.93 41.34 29.04
CA ILE A 73 27.89 42.25 28.55
C ILE A 73 28.24 43.68 29.01
N PHE A 74 28.28 44.60 28.08
CA PHE A 74 28.47 46.01 28.28
C PHE A 74 27.20 46.78 27.88
N MET A 75 26.63 47.54 28.78
CA MET A 75 25.37 48.21 28.57
C MET A 75 25.51 49.71 28.82
N SER A 76 25.08 50.52 27.87
CA SER A 76 24.98 51.96 27.99
C SER A 76 23.51 52.35 28.05
N LEU A 77 23.06 52.82 29.21
CA LEU A 77 21.66 53.15 29.46
C LEU A 77 21.27 54.47 28.76
N ASP A 78 22.18 55.41 28.60
CA ASP A 78 21.92 56.69 27.92
C ASP A 78 21.66 56.48 26.41
N SER A 79 22.46 55.63 25.78
CA SER A 79 22.31 55.30 24.35
C SER A 79 21.32 54.18 24.09
N ASN A 80 20.86 53.50 25.12
CA ASN A 80 20.02 52.28 25.05
C ASN A 80 20.66 51.13 24.28
N ILE A 81 22.02 51.05 24.29
CA ILE A 81 22.75 50.04 23.54
C ILE A 81 23.36 49.02 24.51
N VAL A 82 23.22 47.75 24.16
CA VAL A 82 23.91 46.64 24.78
C VAL A 82 24.91 46.05 23.79
N HIS A 83 26.15 45.81 24.26
CA HIS A 83 27.14 45.01 23.54
C HIS A 83 27.37 43.72 24.31
N ALA A 84 27.45 42.62 23.61
CA ALA A 84 27.72 41.30 24.19
C ALA A 84 28.83 40.61 23.40
N GLU A 85 29.75 39.97 24.11
CA GLU A 85 30.85 39.21 23.51
C GLU A 85 31.25 38.03 24.40
N GLY A 86 31.71 36.95 23.78
CA GLY A 86 32.31 35.81 24.46
C GLY A 86 33.73 36.16 24.96
N ARG A 87 34.33 35.26 25.70
CA ARG A 87 35.73 35.36 26.15
C ARG A 87 36.54 34.32 25.37
N LEU A 88 37.69 34.79 24.82
CA LEU A 88 38.63 33.85 24.21
C LEU A 88 39.35 33.08 25.33
N ASP A 89 39.27 31.76 25.30
CA ASP A 89 40.05 30.87 26.14
C ASP A 89 41.46 30.75 25.55
N THR A 90 42.43 31.17 26.28
CA THR A 90 43.85 31.19 25.84
C THR A 90 44.45 29.78 25.79
N VAL A 91 43.82 28.77 26.41
CA VAL A 91 44.29 27.38 26.43
C VAL A 91 43.78 26.61 25.23
N THR A 92 42.48 26.75 24.93
CA THR A 92 41.80 26.00 23.84
C THR A 92 41.72 26.82 22.54
N ASN A 93 42.04 28.10 22.56
CA ASN A 93 41.88 29.07 21.48
C ASN A 93 40.43 29.13 20.94
N GLN A 94 39.45 28.78 21.77
CA GLN A 94 38.02 28.82 21.44
C GLN A 94 37.34 29.96 22.23
N THR A 95 36.30 30.52 21.64
CA THR A 95 35.47 31.53 22.32
C THR A 95 34.46 30.84 23.23
N ILE A 96 34.53 31.07 24.53
CA ILE A 96 33.63 30.54 25.55
C ILE A 96 32.56 31.58 25.88
N GLY A 97 31.32 31.14 26.10
CA GLY A 97 30.21 31.99 26.51
C GLY A 97 29.80 33.02 25.46
N SER A 98 29.81 32.61 24.17
CA SER A 98 29.30 33.40 23.05
C SER A 98 27.87 33.87 23.32
N PRO A 99 27.49 35.07 22.87
CA PRO A 99 26.18 35.62 23.13
C PRO A 99 25.04 34.76 22.57
N VAL A 100 24.04 34.51 23.41
CA VAL A 100 22.78 33.89 23.02
C VAL A 100 21.69 34.92 23.25
N PHE A 101 21.04 35.32 22.17
CA PHE A 101 19.98 36.30 22.15
C PHE A 101 18.65 35.64 21.84
N LYS A 102 17.67 35.74 22.75
CA LYS A 102 16.32 35.24 22.56
C LYS A 102 15.35 36.39 22.48
N MET A 103 14.38 36.28 21.56
CA MET A 103 13.32 37.24 21.43
C MET A 103 12.01 36.54 21.03
N GLY A 104 11.14 36.38 21.98
CA GLY A 104 9.93 35.57 21.80
C GLY A 104 10.28 34.11 21.65
N SER A 105 9.89 33.47 20.50
CA SER A 105 10.21 32.07 20.16
C SER A 105 11.56 31.88 19.49
N ASP A 106 12.18 32.98 19.01
CA ASP A 106 13.39 32.91 18.19
C ASP A 106 14.64 32.98 19.06
N GLU A 107 15.58 32.08 18.81
CA GLU A 107 16.86 31.99 19.46
C GLU A 107 17.97 32.17 18.43
N TYR A 108 18.91 33.04 18.78
CA TYR A 108 20.07 33.38 17.96
C TYR A 108 21.34 33.12 18.76
N GLN A 109 22.17 32.22 18.30
CA GLN A 109 23.55 32.07 18.78
C GLN A 109 24.42 33.00 17.93
N THR A 110 25.24 33.79 18.55
CA THR A 110 25.93 34.87 17.85
C THR A 110 27.39 35.00 18.30
N GLY A 111 28.20 35.59 17.44
CA GLY A 111 29.47 36.20 17.82
C GLY A 111 29.21 37.53 18.52
N PRO A 112 30.18 38.49 18.50
CA PRO A 112 29.98 39.80 19.08
C PRO A 112 28.73 40.49 18.52
N MET A 113 27.92 41.08 19.41
CA MET A 113 26.70 41.73 19.00
C MET A 113 26.48 43.06 19.68
N SER A 114 25.80 43.97 19.00
CA SER A 114 25.32 45.25 19.52
C SER A 114 23.82 45.36 19.26
N PHE A 115 23.05 45.67 20.27
CA PHE A 115 21.60 45.79 20.13
C PHE A 115 21.11 47.06 20.85
N ASN A 116 20.20 47.80 20.23
CA ASN A 116 19.56 48.97 20.79
C ASN A 116 18.14 48.63 21.25
N PHE A 117 17.90 48.71 22.55
CA PHE A 117 16.60 48.33 23.15
C PHE A 117 15.45 49.21 22.69
N LYS A 118 15.70 50.53 22.44
CA LYS A 118 14.64 51.45 22.04
C LYS A 118 14.24 51.28 20.58
N SER A 119 15.24 51.28 19.70
CA SER A 119 14.97 51.16 18.26
C SER A 119 14.76 49.72 17.80
N LYS A 120 15.02 48.71 18.66
CA LYS A 120 14.99 47.29 18.41
C LYS A 120 15.89 46.87 17.24
N LYS A 121 16.89 47.69 16.89
CA LYS A 121 17.87 47.43 15.84
C LYS A 121 19.11 46.78 16.43
N GLY A 122 19.71 45.87 15.70
CA GLY A 122 20.94 45.20 16.11
C GLY A 122 21.91 45.01 14.96
N LEU A 123 23.19 44.97 15.29
CA LEU A 123 24.26 44.50 14.42
C LEU A 123 24.89 43.29 15.11
N ILE A 124 24.96 42.20 14.40
CA ILE A 124 25.26 40.87 14.95
C ILE A 124 26.28 40.21 14.02
N ALA A 125 27.40 39.77 14.54
CA ALA A 125 28.38 38.98 13.81
C ALA A 125 28.15 37.48 14.05
N ASP A 126 28.55 36.67 13.11
CA ASP A 126 28.53 35.19 13.17
C ASP A 126 27.21 34.62 13.73
N VAL A 127 26.11 35.01 13.09
CA VAL A 127 24.76 34.53 13.47
C VAL A 127 24.56 33.10 13.07
N TYR A 128 24.03 32.30 14.00
CA TYR A 128 23.45 31.00 13.76
C TYR A 128 22.03 31.00 14.34
N THR A 129 21.04 30.69 13.52
CA THR A 129 19.63 30.61 13.94
C THR A 129 18.91 29.55 13.20
N GLN A 130 17.99 28.87 13.89
CA GLN A 130 17.07 27.95 13.29
C GLN A 130 15.80 28.70 12.88
N GLN A 131 15.39 28.57 11.63
CA GLN A 131 14.15 29.12 11.09
C GLN A 131 13.36 27.98 10.47
N ASP A 132 12.23 27.58 11.09
CA ASP A 132 11.44 26.40 10.77
C ASP A 132 12.31 25.12 10.71
N ASP A 133 12.37 24.45 9.54
CA ASP A 133 13.14 23.23 9.34
C ASP A 133 14.57 23.49 8.84
N GLY A 134 15.00 24.75 8.75
CA GLY A 134 16.32 25.13 8.23
C GLY A 134 17.18 25.92 9.21
N TYR A 135 18.47 25.92 8.95
CA TYR A 135 19.49 26.65 9.70
C TYR A 135 20.07 27.76 8.84
N LEU A 136 20.12 28.92 9.40
CA LEU A 136 20.64 30.13 8.74
C LEU A 136 21.86 30.61 9.49
N THR A 137 22.96 30.76 8.77
CA THR A 137 24.20 31.38 9.30
C THR A 137 24.58 32.61 8.47
N SER A 138 25.27 33.56 9.05
CA SER A 138 25.82 34.68 8.30
C SER A 138 26.98 35.31 9.04
N GLU A 139 27.95 35.84 8.31
CA GLU A 139 29.12 36.55 8.88
C GLU A 139 28.71 37.86 9.54
N LEU A 140 27.80 38.59 8.91
CA LEU A 140 27.29 39.85 9.43
C LEU A 140 25.80 39.98 9.19
N SER A 141 25.05 40.29 10.25
CA SER A 141 23.63 40.48 10.21
C SER A 141 23.21 41.80 10.81
N LYS A 142 22.30 42.50 10.15
CA LYS A 142 21.65 43.71 10.67
C LYS A 142 20.17 43.41 10.90
N ARG A 143 19.74 43.54 12.16
CA ARG A 143 18.33 43.41 12.51
C ARG A 143 17.63 44.75 12.42
N GLY A 144 16.51 44.82 11.75
CA GLY A 144 15.66 46.00 11.66
C GLY A 144 14.65 46.09 12.81
N SER A 145 13.90 47.19 12.84
CA SER A 145 12.94 47.49 13.91
C SER A 145 11.71 46.57 13.93
N GLU A 146 11.31 46.06 12.77
CA GLU A 146 10.18 45.17 12.59
C GLU A 146 10.55 43.68 12.69
N GLY A 147 11.84 43.41 13.03
CA GLY A 147 12.32 42.04 13.16
C GLY A 147 12.93 41.43 11.90
N GLU A 148 12.89 42.14 10.77
CA GLU A 148 13.58 41.73 9.57
C GLU A 148 15.09 41.68 9.74
N MET A 149 15.75 40.71 9.12
CA MET A 149 17.22 40.58 9.17
C MET A 149 17.81 40.77 7.77
N TYR A 150 18.86 41.57 7.69
CA TYR A 150 19.66 41.72 6.49
C TYR A 150 21.00 41.02 6.71
N LEU A 151 21.26 40.02 5.86
CA LEU A 151 22.42 39.16 5.98
C LEU A 151 23.45 39.51 4.91
N GLN A 152 24.71 39.46 5.28
CA GLN A 152 25.85 39.48 4.38
C GLN A 152 26.58 38.13 4.51
N HIS A 153 26.91 37.51 3.37
CA HIS A 153 27.52 36.18 3.29
C HIS A 153 26.69 35.14 4.08
N GLY A 154 25.38 35.13 3.80
CA GLY A 154 24.46 34.19 4.44
C GLY A 154 24.61 32.76 3.87
N ARG A 155 24.41 31.75 4.71
CA ARG A 155 24.33 30.35 4.33
C ARG A 155 23.00 29.81 4.85
N TYR A 156 22.27 29.12 4.01
CA TYR A 156 21.05 28.44 4.40
C TYR A 156 21.18 26.94 4.13
N THR A 157 20.91 26.12 5.11
CA THR A 157 20.92 24.66 5.01
C THR A 157 19.78 24.08 5.82
N THR A 158 19.37 22.88 5.50
CA THR A 158 18.45 22.06 6.31
C THR A 158 19.20 20.91 7.00
N CYS A 159 20.53 20.88 6.88
CA CYS A 159 21.41 19.99 7.61
C CYS A 159 21.64 20.54 9.02
N ASP A 160 21.47 19.73 10.05
CA ASP A 160 21.64 20.10 11.45
C ASP A 160 23.09 19.90 11.96
N ASP A 161 24.01 19.56 11.05
CA ASP A 161 25.43 19.46 11.37
C ASP A 161 26.07 20.86 11.43
N PRO A 162 26.97 21.13 12.38
CA PRO A 162 27.76 22.37 12.41
C PRO A 162 28.56 22.60 11.12
N HIS A 163 29.00 21.54 10.45
CA HIS A 163 29.60 21.55 9.12
C HIS A 163 28.62 20.88 8.12
N PRO A 164 27.68 21.66 7.59
CA PRO A 164 26.62 21.07 6.78
C PRO A 164 27.15 20.50 5.45
N ASP A 165 26.73 19.31 5.08
CA ASP A 165 27.08 18.65 3.81
C ASP A 165 26.70 19.47 2.57
N PHE A 166 25.73 20.37 2.71
CA PHE A 166 25.31 21.27 1.65
C PHE A 166 24.70 22.55 2.23
N TYR A 167 24.87 23.65 1.50
CA TYR A 167 24.25 24.94 1.83
C TYR A 167 24.09 25.82 0.60
N LEU A 168 23.10 26.70 0.64
CA LEU A 168 22.93 27.79 -0.30
C LEU A 168 23.77 28.97 0.22
N ALA A 169 24.84 29.32 -0.49
CA ALA A 169 25.66 30.46 -0.21
C ALA A 169 25.05 31.72 -0.86
N MET A 170 24.62 32.66 -0.03
CA MET A 170 23.95 33.88 -0.45
C MET A 170 24.88 35.07 -0.20
N SER A 171 25.15 35.86 -1.22
CA SER A 171 25.97 37.09 -1.04
C SER A 171 25.28 38.11 -0.14
N ARG A 172 23.98 38.29 -0.33
CA ARG A 172 23.09 39.14 0.48
C ARG A 172 21.70 38.48 0.56
N ALA A 173 21.08 38.62 1.74
CA ALA A 173 19.70 38.15 1.89
C ALA A 173 18.93 39.08 2.86
N LYS A 174 17.61 39.14 2.66
CA LYS A 174 16.67 39.74 3.61
C LYS A 174 15.75 38.64 4.09
N VAL A 175 15.78 38.37 5.37
CA VAL A 175 14.95 37.39 6.06
C VAL A 175 13.80 38.10 6.76
N ARG A 176 12.59 37.68 6.52
CA ARG A 176 11.39 38.06 7.26
C ARG A 176 10.92 36.86 8.07
N PRO A 177 11.25 36.78 9.37
CA PRO A 177 10.92 35.60 10.19
C PRO A 177 9.46 35.17 10.05
N GLY A 178 9.25 33.88 9.86
CA GLY A 178 7.91 33.32 9.68
C GLY A 178 7.21 33.66 8.36
N LYS A 179 7.87 34.39 7.45
CA LYS A 179 7.32 34.72 6.12
C LYS A 179 8.14 34.17 4.97
N ASP A 180 9.31 34.76 4.72
CA ASP A 180 10.16 34.41 3.59
C ASP A 180 11.61 34.89 3.73
N VAL A 181 12.46 34.36 2.85
CA VAL A 181 13.81 34.85 2.57
C VAL A 181 13.87 35.32 1.14
N VAL A 182 14.32 36.58 0.95
CA VAL A 182 14.63 37.15 -0.37
C VAL A 182 16.14 37.27 -0.46
N PHE A 183 16.74 36.69 -1.49
CA PHE A 183 18.18 36.62 -1.66
C PHE A 183 18.67 37.17 -3.00
N GLY A 184 19.84 37.72 -3.03
CA GLY A 184 20.57 38.13 -4.21
C GLY A 184 21.36 36.98 -4.83
N PRO A 185 22.51 37.23 -5.47
CA PRO A 185 23.30 36.17 -6.08
C PRO A 185 23.62 35.07 -5.10
N THR A 186 23.20 33.83 -5.47
CA THR A 186 23.25 32.64 -4.61
C THR A 186 23.73 31.47 -5.44
N TYR A 187 24.58 30.63 -4.87
CA TYR A 187 25.03 29.38 -5.47
C TYR A 187 24.98 28.27 -4.42
N LEU A 188 24.85 27.04 -4.96
CA LEU A 188 24.79 25.85 -4.13
C LEU A 188 26.19 25.31 -3.90
N VAL A 189 26.51 24.98 -2.64
CA VAL A 189 27.74 24.31 -2.23
C VAL A 189 27.37 22.94 -1.68
N VAL A 190 28.07 21.89 -2.13
CA VAL A 190 27.91 20.53 -1.66
C VAL A 190 29.28 19.95 -1.31
N ALA A 191 29.45 19.45 -0.10
CA ALA A 191 30.72 18.97 0.44
C ALA A 191 31.85 19.98 0.19
N ASP A 192 31.60 21.27 0.51
CA ASP A 192 32.49 22.43 0.33
C ASP A 192 32.89 22.74 -1.13
N VAL A 193 32.28 22.04 -2.12
CA VAL A 193 32.51 22.31 -3.54
C VAL A 193 31.39 23.19 -4.08
N PRO A 194 31.67 24.40 -4.56
CA PRO A 194 30.67 25.24 -5.19
C PRO A 194 30.24 24.64 -6.55
N LEU A 195 28.94 24.43 -6.71
CA LEU A 195 28.39 23.95 -7.96
C LEU A 195 28.18 25.13 -8.95
N PRO A 196 28.29 24.90 -10.26
CA PRO A 196 28.11 25.93 -11.30
C PRO A 196 26.65 26.33 -11.50
N LEU A 197 25.82 26.14 -10.49
CA LEU A 197 24.42 26.52 -10.47
C LEU A 197 24.27 27.79 -9.65
N ALA A 198 24.21 28.94 -10.29
CA ALA A 198 24.02 30.23 -9.63
C ALA A 198 22.68 30.85 -10.03
N ILE A 199 21.98 31.37 -9.03
CA ILE A 199 20.71 32.08 -9.19
C ILE A 199 20.97 33.55 -8.88
N PRO A 200 20.73 34.48 -9.83
CA PRO A 200 21.05 35.89 -9.61
C PRO A 200 20.14 36.56 -8.56
N TYR A 201 18.91 36.07 -8.42
CA TYR A 201 17.90 36.57 -7.50
C TYR A 201 16.81 35.54 -7.28
N GLY A 202 16.30 35.45 -6.03
CA GLY A 202 15.21 34.53 -5.72
C GLY A 202 14.58 34.79 -4.37
N PHE A 203 13.57 34.01 -4.04
CA PHE A 203 12.98 33.98 -2.70
C PHE A 203 12.45 32.60 -2.40
N PHE A 204 12.37 32.23 -1.12
CA PHE A 204 11.63 31.08 -0.66
C PHE A 204 10.82 31.43 0.59
N PRO A 205 9.56 30.99 0.68
CA PRO A 205 8.72 31.25 1.85
C PRO A 205 8.98 30.26 2.98
N PHE A 206 8.96 30.76 4.23
CA PHE A 206 8.86 29.94 5.44
C PHE A 206 7.40 29.66 5.75
N THR A 207 6.72 28.88 4.95
CA THR A 207 5.32 28.60 5.23
C THR A 207 5.12 27.11 5.45
N LYS A 208 4.50 26.78 6.58
CA LYS A 208 3.94 25.43 6.82
C LYS A 208 2.69 25.16 5.98
N SER A 209 2.27 26.12 5.18
CA SER A 209 1.11 26.05 4.32
C SER A 209 1.50 25.65 2.91
N TYR A 210 0.60 24.96 2.25
CA TYR A 210 0.65 24.59 0.85
C TYR A 210 0.99 25.81 -0.03
N SER A 211 2.10 25.77 -0.73
CA SER A 211 2.49 26.84 -1.67
C SER A 211 2.81 26.28 -3.06
N SER A 212 2.43 27.01 -4.09
CA SER A 212 2.79 26.71 -5.47
C SER A 212 4.24 27.05 -5.74
N GLY A 213 4.91 26.31 -6.64
CA GLY A 213 6.31 26.55 -6.95
C GLY A 213 6.84 25.73 -8.12
N LEU A 214 8.05 26.07 -8.55
CA LEU A 214 8.78 25.34 -9.57
C LEU A 214 9.32 24.03 -9.02
N ILE A 215 9.22 22.97 -9.83
CA ILE A 215 9.86 21.68 -9.60
C ILE A 215 11.09 21.60 -10.48
N MET A 216 12.26 21.47 -9.87
CA MET A 216 13.52 21.40 -10.60
C MET A 216 13.63 20.08 -11.35
N PRO A 217 14.06 20.09 -12.62
CA PRO A 217 14.23 18.87 -13.38
C PRO A 217 15.39 18.02 -12.88
N THR A 218 15.27 16.72 -12.99
CA THR A 218 16.37 15.77 -12.87
C THR A 218 17.12 15.71 -14.19
N TYR A 219 18.43 15.66 -14.12
CA TYR A 219 19.28 15.48 -15.29
C TYR A 219 20.01 14.12 -15.21
N GLY A 220 20.39 13.60 -16.35
CA GLY A 220 21.12 12.35 -16.48
C GLY A 220 21.30 11.97 -17.93
N ASP A 221 21.83 10.77 -18.13
CA ASP A 221 22.04 10.20 -19.45
C ASP A 221 21.41 8.81 -19.56
N GLU A 222 20.95 8.47 -20.74
CA GLU A 222 20.38 7.18 -21.06
C GLU A 222 20.83 6.78 -22.47
N THR A 223 21.22 5.50 -22.63
CA THR A 223 21.90 5.00 -23.83
C THR A 223 21.06 5.17 -25.10
N GLU A 224 19.77 4.89 -25.05
CA GLU A 224 18.89 4.93 -26.23
C GLU A 224 18.41 6.34 -26.56
N LYS A 225 18.13 7.17 -25.52
CA LYS A 225 17.51 8.51 -25.70
C LYS A 225 18.47 9.69 -25.51
N GLY A 226 19.71 9.44 -25.06
CA GLY A 226 20.74 10.46 -24.81
C GLY A 226 20.56 11.18 -23.48
N PHE A 227 21.13 12.39 -23.36
CA PHE A 227 20.97 13.22 -22.17
C PHE A 227 19.54 13.66 -22.00
N TYR A 228 19.09 13.76 -20.75
CA TYR A 228 17.72 14.16 -20.45
C TYR A 228 17.63 15.21 -19.34
N LEU A 229 16.56 15.99 -19.41
CA LEU A 229 15.97 16.74 -18.30
C LEU A 229 14.56 16.20 -18.10
N ARG A 230 14.26 15.67 -16.89
CA ARG A 230 13.00 14.99 -16.59
C ARG A 230 12.38 15.52 -15.31
N ASP A 231 11.06 15.32 -15.19
CA ASP A 231 10.30 15.61 -13.99
C ASP A 231 10.38 17.08 -13.54
N GLY A 232 10.80 17.98 -14.44
CA GLY A 232 10.78 19.41 -14.22
C GLY A 232 9.41 19.99 -14.54
N GLY A 233 8.98 21.04 -13.81
CA GLY A 233 7.69 21.62 -14.07
C GLY A 233 7.20 22.57 -13.00
N TYR A 234 5.89 22.56 -12.75
CA TYR A 234 5.28 23.46 -11.78
C TYR A 234 4.24 22.74 -10.91
N TYR A 235 4.31 23.01 -9.62
CA TYR A 235 3.36 22.53 -8.62
C TYR A 235 2.34 23.64 -8.33
N PHE A 236 1.07 23.33 -8.50
CA PHE A 236 -0.06 24.20 -8.18
C PHE A 236 -0.70 23.73 -6.87
N ALA A 237 -0.57 24.50 -5.81
CA ALA A 237 -1.31 24.34 -4.58
C ALA A 237 -2.71 24.95 -4.74
N ILE A 238 -3.64 24.22 -5.36
CA ILE A 238 -4.98 24.74 -5.69
C ILE A 238 -5.78 25.01 -4.41
N SER A 239 -5.73 24.07 -3.47
CA SER A 239 -6.42 24.19 -2.18
C SER A 239 -5.89 23.16 -1.18
N ASP A 240 -6.27 23.28 0.10
CA ASP A 240 -5.94 22.28 1.14
C ASP A 240 -6.47 20.86 0.82
N LYS A 241 -7.28 20.73 -0.20
CA LYS A 241 -7.93 19.47 -0.58
C LYS A 241 -7.49 18.91 -1.91
N MET A 242 -6.78 19.68 -2.72
CA MET A 242 -6.40 19.30 -4.08
C MET A 242 -5.13 20.02 -4.51
N ASP A 243 -4.21 19.28 -5.10
CA ASP A 243 -3.01 19.77 -5.77
C ASP A 243 -2.98 19.42 -7.26
N LEU A 244 -2.05 20.00 -7.99
CA LEU A 244 -1.76 19.63 -9.36
C LEU A 244 -0.27 19.83 -9.64
N LYS A 245 0.39 18.80 -10.16
CA LYS A 245 1.74 18.84 -10.69
C LYS A 245 1.70 18.73 -12.21
N LEU A 246 2.28 19.69 -12.91
CA LEU A 246 2.53 19.60 -14.35
C LEU A 246 4.03 19.40 -14.54
N LEU A 247 4.43 18.28 -15.11
CA LEU A 247 5.82 17.90 -15.31
C LEU A 247 6.10 17.69 -16.80
N GLY A 248 7.31 18.03 -17.20
CA GLY A 248 7.81 17.81 -18.55
C GLY A 248 9.11 17.01 -18.53
N GLU A 249 9.38 16.35 -19.64
CA GLU A 249 10.64 15.66 -19.91
C GLU A 249 11.07 15.86 -21.35
N ILE A 250 12.38 16.06 -21.55
CA ILE A 250 12.99 16.23 -22.87
C ILE A 250 14.31 15.44 -22.92
N TYR A 251 14.61 14.94 -24.10
CA TYR A 251 15.80 14.12 -24.37
C TYR A 251 16.53 14.66 -25.61
N THR A 252 17.85 14.56 -25.62
CA THR A 252 18.69 15.10 -26.73
C THR A 252 18.45 14.43 -28.07
N LYS A 253 18.00 13.17 -28.12
CA LYS A 253 17.67 12.47 -29.37
C LYS A 253 16.24 12.74 -29.86
N GLY A 254 15.51 13.70 -29.26
CA GLY A 254 14.22 14.18 -29.74
C GLY A 254 13.00 13.55 -29.06
N SER A 255 13.16 12.67 -28.07
CA SER A 255 12.03 12.22 -27.25
C SER A 255 11.60 13.32 -26.28
N TRP A 256 10.30 13.40 -26.02
CA TRP A 256 9.73 14.34 -25.05
C TRP A 256 8.46 13.78 -24.43
N GLY A 257 8.07 14.30 -23.28
CA GLY A 257 6.86 13.90 -22.58
C GLY A 257 6.32 14.99 -21.67
N VAL A 258 5.04 14.89 -21.37
CA VAL A 258 4.35 15.72 -20.39
C VAL A 258 3.49 14.86 -19.50
N SER A 259 3.42 15.21 -18.21
CA SER A 259 2.55 14.52 -17.27
C SER A 259 1.85 15.50 -16.34
N ALA A 260 0.63 15.14 -15.95
CA ALA A 260 -0.18 15.85 -14.99
C ALA A 260 -0.55 14.89 -13.86
N THR A 261 -0.18 15.22 -12.62
CA THR A 261 -0.52 14.44 -11.43
C THR A 261 -1.29 15.32 -10.46
N SER A 262 -2.38 14.83 -9.94
CA SER A 262 -3.21 15.53 -8.96
C SER A 262 -3.58 14.58 -7.84
N ASN A 263 -3.41 15.03 -6.59
CA ASN A 263 -3.93 14.34 -5.42
C ASN A 263 -5.06 15.18 -4.83
N TYR A 264 -6.12 14.51 -4.43
CA TYR A 264 -7.25 15.20 -3.80
C TYR A 264 -7.79 14.39 -2.63
N ARG A 265 -8.13 15.08 -1.56
CA ARG A 265 -8.61 14.46 -0.32
C ARG A 265 -9.58 15.36 0.42
N LYS A 266 -10.69 14.79 0.86
CA LYS A 266 -11.58 15.41 1.82
C LYS A 266 -11.84 14.43 2.95
N ARG A 267 -11.34 14.75 4.15
CA ARG A 267 -11.43 13.89 5.33
C ARG A 267 -12.88 13.43 5.57
N TYR A 268 -13.06 12.13 5.82
CA TYR A 268 -14.34 11.45 6.00
C TYR A 268 -15.30 11.52 4.80
N ARG A 269 -14.82 11.86 3.61
CA ARG A 269 -15.64 11.86 2.40
C ARG A 269 -15.03 11.08 1.26
N TYR A 270 -13.84 11.44 0.82
CA TYR A 270 -13.15 10.78 -0.29
C TYR A 270 -11.66 11.12 -0.31
N ASN A 271 -10.92 10.26 -0.95
CA ASN A 271 -9.52 10.47 -1.35
C ASN A 271 -9.32 9.91 -2.76
N GLY A 272 -8.34 10.44 -3.44
CA GLY A 272 -7.99 9.95 -4.76
C GLY A 272 -6.74 10.59 -5.31
N ASN A 273 -6.21 9.96 -6.34
CA ASN A 273 -5.11 10.47 -7.14
C ASN A 273 -5.41 10.28 -8.63
N PHE A 274 -4.91 11.19 -9.42
CA PHE A 274 -5.03 11.21 -10.87
C PHE A 274 -3.66 11.41 -11.48
N LEU A 275 -3.31 10.61 -12.48
CA LEU A 275 -2.10 10.79 -13.29
C LEU A 275 -2.45 10.59 -14.75
N MET A 276 -2.06 11.53 -15.55
CA MET A 276 -2.14 11.49 -17.01
C MET A 276 -0.75 11.77 -17.56
N SER A 277 -0.26 10.93 -18.44
CA SER A 277 1.05 11.08 -19.06
C SER A 277 0.93 10.86 -20.58
N TYR A 278 1.56 11.72 -21.32
CA TYR A 278 1.70 11.63 -22.77
C TYR A 278 3.18 11.74 -23.11
N GLN A 279 3.68 10.82 -23.90
CA GLN A 279 5.08 10.83 -24.32
C GLN A 279 5.22 10.50 -25.80
N ASN A 280 6.22 11.11 -26.40
CA ASN A 280 6.65 10.83 -27.74
C ASN A 280 8.10 10.33 -27.68
N SER A 281 8.31 9.06 -28.00
CA SER A 281 9.58 8.37 -27.85
C SER A 281 10.20 8.12 -29.21
N VAL A 282 11.43 8.58 -29.38
CA VAL A 282 12.26 8.38 -30.56
C VAL A 282 13.34 7.40 -30.21
N ARG A 283 13.48 6.35 -31.01
CA ARG A 283 14.59 5.38 -30.96
C ARG A 283 15.31 5.38 -32.30
N GLY A 284 16.59 5.12 -32.27
CA GLY A 284 17.45 5.16 -33.44
C GLY A 284 17.73 6.59 -33.94
N GLU A 285 18.42 6.70 -35.05
CA GLU A 285 18.74 7.98 -35.65
C GLU A 285 17.85 8.23 -36.88
N LYS A 286 17.41 9.49 -37.05
CA LYS A 286 16.59 9.87 -38.18
C LYS A 286 17.27 9.52 -39.48
N ASN A 287 16.56 8.86 -40.41
CA ASN A 287 17.01 8.30 -41.66
C ASN A 287 17.83 6.99 -41.59
N MET A 288 17.93 6.35 -40.40
CA MET A 288 18.46 5.02 -40.28
C MET A 288 17.33 3.98 -40.21
N PRO A 289 17.61 2.68 -40.59
CA PRO A 289 16.57 1.64 -40.58
C PRO A 289 15.98 1.33 -39.20
N ASP A 290 16.70 1.66 -38.15
CA ASP A 290 16.30 1.49 -36.74
C ASP A 290 15.49 2.66 -36.16
N TYR A 291 15.22 3.68 -36.98
CA TYR A 291 14.41 4.83 -36.55
C TYR A 291 12.97 4.42 -36.28
N GLN A 292 12.55 4.61 -35.05
CA GLN A 292 11.18 4.35 -34.62
C GLN A 292 10.65 5.53 -33.79
N LEU A 293 9.50 6.01 -34.18
CA LEU A 293 8.74 7.03 -33.48
C LEU A 293 7.49 6.39 -32.89
N THR A 294 7.33 6.43 -31.57
CA THR A 294 6.15 5.91 -30.88
C THR A 294 5.52 6.98 -29.99
N THR A 295 4.20 7.04 -30.03
CA THR A 295 3.41 7.92 -29.17
C THR A 295 2.69 7.09 -28.14
N ASP A 296 2.90 7.41 -26.88
CA ASP A 296 2.38 6.65 -25.75
C ASP A 296 1.56 7.52 -24.80
N PHE A 297 0.54 6.91 -24.24
CA PHE A 297 -0.38 7.55 -23.31
C PHE A 297 -0.61 6.66 -22.12
N LYS A 298 -0.70 7.25 -20.91
CA LYS A 298 -1.09 6.56 -19.68
C LYS A 298 -2.08 7.40 -18.88
N LEU A 299 -3.10 6.73 -18.38
CA LEU A 299 -4.09 7.30 -17.48
C LEU A 299 -4.23 6.40 -16.26
N THR A 300 -3.97 6.96 -15.09
CA THR A 300 -4.24 6.29 -13.81
C THR A 300 -5.16 7.19 -12.99
N TRP A 301 -6.26 6.64 -12.51
CA TRP A 301 -7.17 7.34 -11.62
C TRP A 301 -7.65 6.40 -10.55
N ASN A 302 -7.33 6.72 -9.30
CA ASN A 302 -7.86 6.02 -8.15
C ASN A 302 -8.75 6.99 -7.37
N HIS A 303 -9.95 6.55 -7.06
CA HIS A 303 -10.89 7.28 -6.24
C HIS A 303 -11.56 6.33 -5.28
N THR A 304 -11.50 6.66 -4.00
CA THR A 304 -12.18 5.90 -2.95
C THR A 304 -13.06 6.83 -2.13
N GLN A 305 -14.34 6.52 -2.08
CA GLN A 305 -15.27 7.19 -1.20
C GLN A 305 -15.18 6.56 0.19
N ASP A 306 -15.05 7.39 1.23
CA ASP A 306 -15.07 6.95 2.62
C ASP A 306 -16.48 6.44 3.01
N ALA A 307 -16.55 5.29 3.68
CA ALA A 307 -17.81 4.71 4.14
C ALA A 307 -18.61 5.67 5.05
N LYS A 308 -17.93 6.57 5.77
CA LYS A 308 -18.56 7.60 6.62
C LYS A 308 -19.23 8.71 5.81
N ALA A 309 -18.91 8.87 4.53
CA ALA A 309 -19.52 9.90 3.68
C ALA A 309 -21.00 9.63 3.41
N ASN A 310 -21.32 8.36 3.15
CA ASN A 310 -22.71 7.90 2.99
C ASN A 310 -22.75 6.38 3.21
N PRO A 311 -23.44 5.87 4.24
CA PRO A 311 -23.49 4.45 4.54
C PRO A 311 -24.27 3.62 3.50
N PHE A 312 -25.08 4.28 2.65
CA PHE A 312 -25.91 3.62 1.65
C PHE A 312 -25.39 3.76 0.22
N ARG A 313 -24.36 4.58 -0.01
CA ARG A 313 -23.82 4.82 -1.34
C ARG A 313 -22.30 4.79 -1.30
N SER A 314 -21.70 4.06 -2.19
CA SER A 314 -20.25 4.09 -2.40
C SER A 314 -19.92 4.26 -3.88
N PHE A 315 -18.90 5.06 -4.14
CA PHE A 315 -18.33 5.24 -5.46
C PHE A 315 -16.83 5.00 -5.37
N ASN A 316 -16.33 4.06 -6.16
CA ASN A 316 -14.93 3.72 -6.23
C ASN A 316 -14.50 3.65 -7.70
N ALA A 317 -13.35 4.21 -8.01
CA ALA A 317 -12.76 4.11 -9.33
C ALA A 317 -11.29 3.73 -9.22
N ARG A 318 -10.88 2.74 -10.00
CA ARG A 318 -9.50 2.33 -10.20
C ARG A 318 -9.27 2.19 -11.69
N VAL A 319 -8.78 3.23 -12.33
CA VAL A 319 -8.47 3.25 -13.75
C VAL A 319 -6.96 3.13 -13.91
N ASN A 320 -6.51 2.16 -14.68
CA ASN A 320 -5.11 1.97 -15.05
C ASN A 320 -5.05 1.57 -16.53
N PHE A 321 -5.03 2.56 -17.38
CA PHE A 321 -4.99 2.41 -18.82
C PHE A 321 -3.67 2.98 -19.39
N ALA A 322 -3.05 2.27 -20.30
CA ALA A 322 -1.90 2.79 -21.04
C ALA A 322 -1.82 2.13 -22.41
N THR A 323 -1.21 2.81 -23.38
CA THR A 323 -0.81 2.16 -24.64
C THR A 323 0.15 1.00 -24.37
N THR A 324 0.09 -0.03 -25.19
CA THR A 324 0.87 -1.28 -24.98
C THR A 324 2.38 -1.00 -24.92
N SER A 325 2.87 -0.03 -25.68
CA SER A 325 4.29 0.36 -25.74
C SER A 325 4.73 1.28 -24.60
N TYR A 326 3.82 1.84 -23.81
CA TYR A 326 4.17 2.83 -22.78
C TYR A 326 5.25 2.33 -21.81
N ASP A 327 5.11 1.12 -21.28
CA ASP A 327 6.05 0.59 -20.26
C ASP A 327 7.41 0.22 -20.83
N THR A 328 7.51 -0.04 -22.13
CA THR A 328 8.77 -0.27 -22.82
C THR A 328 9.49 1.02 -23.19
N ASN A 329 8.76 2.11 -23.35
CA ASN A 329 9.29 3.39 -23.79
C ASN A 329 9.48 4.40 -22.64
N ASN A 330 8.73 4.26 -21.55
CA ASN A 330 8.86 5.14 -20.40
C ASN A 330 10.05 4.73 -19.52
N LEU A 331 10.95 5.66 -19.26
CA LEU A 331 12.20 5.38 -18.56
C LEU A 331 11.97 4.85 -17.12
N THR A 332 10.94 5.28 -16.44
CA THR A 332 10.61 4.82 -15.08
C THR A 332 10.05 3.40 -15.10
N SER A 333 9.20 3.08 -16.07
CA SER A 333 8.60 1.74 -16.22
C SER A 333 9.57 0.73 -16.80
N MET A 334 10.44 1.15 -17.72
CA MET A 334 11.40 0.30 -18.43
C MET A 334 12.35 -0.46 -17.48
N TYR A 335 12.78 0.20 -16.42
CA TYR A 335 13.66 -0.38 -15.40
C TYR A 335 12.90 -0.94 -14.17
N ASN A 336 11.58 -0.95 -14.20
CA ASN A 336 10.77 -1.58 -13.17
C ASN A 336 10.27 -2.94 -13.66
N PRO A 337 10.78 -4.05 -13.09
CA PRO A 337 10.43 -5.40 -13.54
C PRO A 337 8.96 -5.74 -13.39
N GLN A 338 8.32 -5.27 -12.33
CA GLN A 338 6.91 -5.54 -12.08
C GLN A 338 6.01 -4.93 -13.16
N THR A 339 6.29 -3.69 -13.57
CA THR A 339 5.56 -3.05 -14.66
C THR A 339 5.88 -3.67 -16.01
N ARG A 340 7.14 -4.01 -16.25
CA ARG A 340 7.57 -4.60 -17.52
C ARG A 340 7.04 -6.02 -17.76
N THR A 341 6.87 -6.82 -16.71
CA THR A 341 6.34 -8.19 -16.80
C THR A 341 4.82 -8.26 -16.70
N GLN A 342 4.15 -7.15 -16.45
CA GLN A 342 2.70 -7.09 -16.36
C GLN A 342 2.07 -7.38 -17.73
N SER A 343 1.44 -8.55 -17.86
CA SER A 343 0.77 -8.97 -19.09
C SER A 343 -0.64 -8.42 -19.23
N THR A 344 -1.28 -8.05 -18.12
CA THR A 344 -2.66 -7.55 -18.10
C THR A 344 -2.79 -6.33 -17.21
N ARG A 345 -3.63 -5.38 -17.63
CA ARG A 345 -4.07 -4.23 -16.83
C ARG A 345 -5.56 -4.26 -16.66
N THR A 346 -6.02 -3.95 -15.48
CA THR A 346 -7.45 -3.90 -15.17
C THR A 346 -7.84 -2.51 -14.69
N SER A 347 -8.97 -2.03 -15.19
CA SER A 347 -9.60 -0.79 -14.74
C SER A 347 -11.03 -1.09 -14.33
N GLY A 348 -11.48 -0.50 -13.24
CA GLY A 348 -12.83 -0.67 -12.76
C GLY A 348 -13.38 0.62 -12.17
N VAL A 349 -14.64 0.92 -12.49
CA VAL A 349 -15.40 1.99 -11.84
C VAL A 349 -16.67 1.37 -11.30
N GLY A 350 -16.91 1.50 -10.01
CA GLY A 350 -18.02 0.89 -9.32
C GLY A 350 -18.87 1.92 -8.58
N PHE A 351 -20.17 1.77 -8.71
CA PHE A 351 -21.17 2.52 -7.97
C PHE A 351 -22.10 1.53 -7.27
N ASN A 352 -22.25 1.68 -5.97
CA ASN A 352 -23.16 0.87 -5.16
C ASN A 352 -24.15 1.79 -4.42
N THR A 353 -25.43 1.46 -4.44
CA THR A 353 -26.43 2.16 -3.63
C THR A 353 -27.43 1.18 -3.01
N GLY A 354 -27.61 1.30 -1.70
CA GLY A 354 -28.56 0.55 -0.93
C GLY A 354 -29.86 1.34 -0.68
N PHE A 355 -30.99 0.67 -0.83
CA PHE A 355 -32.32 1.19 -0.53
C PHE A 355 -32.86 0.40 0.68
N SER A 356 -32.56 0.88 1.87
CA SER A 356 -32.86 0.18 3.13
C SER A 356 -34.35 -0.11 3.31
N SER A 357 -35.22 0.78 2.85
CA SER A 357 -36.68 0.63 2.93
C SER A 357 -37.22 -0.55 2.08
N LEU A 358 -36.50 -0.90 1.00
CA LEU A 358 -36.86 -1.98 0.08
C LEU A 358 -35.99 -3.23 0.30
N GLY A 359 -35.00 -3.19 1.19
CA GLY A 359 -34.01 -4.24 1.30
C GLY A 359 -33.26 -4.52 -0.01
N MET A 360 -33.08 -3.50 -0.86
CA MET A 360 -32.55 -3.60 -2.20
C MET A 360 -31.18 -2.93 -2.31
N THR A 361 -30.29 -3.56 -3.07
CA THR A 361 -28.98 -3.00 -3.41
C THR A 361 -28.82 -2.97 -4.92
N LEU A 362 -28.41 -1.82 -5.45
CA LEU A 362 -28.06 -1.62 -6.86
C LEU A 362 -26.55 -1.46 -6.96
N ASN A 363 -25.91 -2.35 -7.70
CA ASN A 363 -24.50 -2.25 -8.07
C ASN A 363 -24.39 -1.98 -9.56
N SER A 364 -23.63 -0.97 -9.94
CA SER A 364 -23.29 -0.72 -11.33
C SER A 364 -21.77 -0.66 -11.45
N SER A 365 -21.21 -1.37 -12.41
CA SER A 365 -19.77 -1.37 -12.65
C SER A 365 -19.44 -1.24 -14.13
N PHE A 366 -18.33 -0.59 -14.37
CA PHE A 366 -17.58 -0.59 -15.62
C PHE A 366 -16.25 -1.27 -15.37
N ASN A 367 -15.89 -2.25 -16.19
CA ASN A 367 -14.62 -2.95 -16.12
C ASN A 367 -13.96 -2.95 -17.50
N LEU A 368 -12.67 -2.66 -17.52
CA LEU A 368 -11.82 -2.75 -18.71
C LEU A 368 -10.61 -3.61 -18.36
N THR A 369 -10.39 -4.64 -19.14
CA THR A 369 -9.19 -5.48 -19.06
C THR A 369 -8.40 -5.33 -20.34
N GLN A 370 -7.15 -4.93 -20.21
CA GLN A 370 -6.22 -4.75 -21.31
C GLN A 370 -5.18 -5.87 -21.28
N ASN A 371 -5.04 -6.63 -22.35
CA ASN A 371 -3.98 -7.61 -22.54
C ASN A 371 -2.82 -6.96 -23.29
N MET A 372 -1.72 -6.74 -22.58
CA MET A 372 -0.54 -6.04 -23.13
C MET A 372 0.24 -6.90 -24.13
N ARG A 373 0.13 -8.23 -24.06
CA ARG A 373 0.83 -9.13 -24.98
C ARG A 373 0.20 -9.10 -26.37
N ASP A 374 -1.12 -9.17 -26.41
CA ASP A 374 -1.88 -9.31 -27.66
C ASP A 374 -2.46 -7.97 -28.15
N SER A 375 -2.26 -6.88 -27.40
CA SER A 375 -2.82 -5.52 -27.66
C SER A 375 -4.34 -5.58 -27.85
N THR A 376 -5.03 -6.28 -26.94
CA THR A 376 -6.48 -6.46 -26.97
C THR A 376 -7.13 -5.91 -25.71
N LEU A 377 -8.37 -5.44 -25.90
CA LEU A 377 -9.24 -4.93 -24.86
C LEU A 377 -10.45 -5.85 -24.66
N SER A 378 -10.81 -6.07 -23.43
CA SER A 378 -12.10 -6.63 -23.01
C SER A 378 -12.81 -5.60 -22.15
N ILE A 379 -14.01 -5.21 -22.54
CA ILE A 379 -14.79 -4.15 -21.88
C ILE A 379 -16.12 -4.70 -21.42
N GLU A 380 -16.49 -4.44 -20.17
CA GLU A 380 -17.81 -4.68 -19.63
C GLU A 380 -18.43 -3.34 -19.25
N LEU A 381 -19.49 -2.92 -19.95
CA LEU A 381 -20.11 -1.61 -19.78
C LEU A 381 -21.57 -1.58 -20.25
N PRO A 382 -22.53 -1.33 -19.38
CA PRO A 382 -22.47 -1.49 -17.94
C PRO A 382 -22.65 -2.95 -17.52
N THR A 383 -22.19 -3.30 -16.34
CA THR A 383 -22.71 -4.42 -15.57
C THR A 383 -23.58 -3.86 -14.45
N VAL A 384 -24.87 -4.09 -14.48
CA VAL A 384 -25.83 -3.61 -13.47
C VAL A 384 -26.42 -4.81 -12.75
N SER A 385 -26.27 -4.84 -11.44
CA SER A 385 -26.85 -5.89 -10.59
C SER A 385 -27.79 -5.30 -9.56
N ILE A 386 -29.02 -5.78 -9.54
CA ILE A 386 -30.05 -5.46 -8.56
C ILE A 386 -30.22 -6.68 -7.66
N THR A 387 -29.96 -6.53 -6.38
CA THR A 387 -30.15 -7.58 -5.39
C THR A 387 -31.18 -7.15 -4.37
N VAL A 388 -32.24 -7.95 -4.22
CA VAL A 388 -33.19 -7.82 -3.12
C VAL A 388 -32.81 -8.83 -2.05
N ALA A 389 -32.54 -8.34 -0.86
CA ALA A 389 -32.18 -9.17 0.28
C ALA A 389 -33.31 -10.17 0.60
N GLN A 390 -32.93 -11.26 1.23
CA GLN A 390 -33.88 -12.28 1.64
C GLN A 390 -35.04 -11.68 2.46
N PHE A 391 -36.26 -11.94 2.06
CA PHE A 391 -37.49 -11.53 2.76
C PHE A 391 -38.45 -12.70 2.88
N TYR A 392 -39.39 -12.55 3.80
CA TYR A 392 -40.39 -13.60 4.09
C TYR A 392 -41.78 -13.09 3.72
N PRO A 393 -42.26 -13.37 2.50
CA PRO A 393 -43.49 -12.80 1.98
C PRO A 393 -44.74 -13.22 2.76
N PHE A 394 -44.72 -14.41 3.36
CA PHE A 394 -45.84 -15.00 4.06
C PHE A 394 -45.79 -14.83 5.58
N LYS A 395 -44.78 -14.08 6.08
CA LYS A 395 -44.61 -13.84 7.53
C LYS A 395 -45.62 -12.84 8.06
N ARG A 396 -46.36 -13.25 9.09
CA ARG A 396 -47.36 -12.39 9.76
C ARG A 396 -46.67 -11.14 10.38
N LYS A 397 -47.30 -9.98 10.20
CA LYS A 397 -46.82 -8.70 10.81
C LYS A 397 -46.88 -8.72 12.34
N LYS A 398 -47.86 -9.39 12.93
CA LYS A 398 -48.00 -9.61 14.37
C LYS A 398 -47.95 -11.10 14.66
N ALA A 399 -46.82 -11.56 15.19
CA ALA A 399 -46.59 -12.97 15.51
C ALA A 399 -47.34 -13.29 16.82
N ALA A 400 -48.35 -14.16 16.78
CA ALA A 400 -48.98 -14.79 17.94
C ALA A 400 -48.79 -16.30 17.84
N GLY A 401 -48.08 -16.90 18.80
CA GLY A 401 -47.76 -18.33 18.83
C GLY A 401 -46.59 -18.73 17.92
N ALA A 402 -46.37 -20.03 17.70
CA ALA A 402 -45.28 -20.56 16.91
C ALA A 402 -45.41 -20.19 15.42
N GLU A 403 -44.26 -20.01 14.75
CA GLU A 403 -44.23 -19.76 13.31
C GLU A 403 -44.80 -20.95 12.53
N ARG A 404 -45.70 -20.66 11.61
CA ARG A 404 -46.25 -21.69 10.70
C ARG A 404 -45.24 -22.06 9.60
N TRP A 405 -45.38 -23.23 9.00
CA TRP A 405 -44.42 -23.72 8.00
C TRP A 405 -44.24 -22.78 6.80
N TYR A 406 -45.29 -22.12 6.32
CA TYR A 406 -45.23 -21.18 5.22
C TYR A 406 -44.57 -19.83 5.57
N GLU A 407 -44.56 -19.45 6.85
CA GLU A 407 -43.92 -18.23 7.34
C GLU A 407 -42.39 -18.32 7.28
N LYS A 408 -41.86 -19.55 7.19
CA LYS A 408 -40.45 -19.88 7.04
C LYS A 408 -39.96 -19.84 5.60
N ILE A 409 -40.87 -19.62 4.64
CA ILE A 409 -40.54 -19.49 3.22
C ILE A 409 -39.95 -18.10 2.99
N SER A 410 -38.76 -18.07 2.47
CA SER A 410 -38.05 -16.87 2.12
C SER A 410 -37.78 -16.81 0.63
N LEU A 411 -37.81 -15.59 0.09
CA LEU A 411 -37.45 -15.28 -1.27
C LEU A 411 -36.29 -14.28 -1.26
N ALA A 412 -35.42 -14.37 -2.25
CA ALA A 412 -34.48 -13.33 -2.60
C ALA A 412 -34.52 -13.15 -4.13
N TYR A 413 -33.98 -12.07 -4.61
CA TYR A 413 -33.90 -11.81 -6.03
C TYR A 413 -32.57 -11.19 -6.39
N THR A 414 -31.96 -11.65 -7.48
CA THR A 414 -30.81 -11.02 -8.09
C THR A 414 -31.04 -10.93 -9.59
N GLY A 415 -31.09 -9.71 -10.11
CA GLY A 415 -31.13 -9.41 -11.53
C GLY A 415 -29.82 -8.80 -11.98
N THR A 416 -29.21 -9.32 -13.03
CA THR A 416 -27.96 -8.81 -13.57
C THR A 416 -28.10 -8.54 -15.06
N LEU A 417 -27.94 -7.28 -15.46
CA LEU A 417 -27.75 -6.85 -16.84
C LEU A 417 -26.26 -6.78 -17.10
N LYS A 418 -25.77 -7.40 -18.13
CA LYS A 418 -24.37 -7.35 -18.53
C LYS A 418 -24.25 -7.06 -20.03
N ASN A 419 -23.36 -6.14 -20.34
CA ASN A 419 -22.99 -5.81 -21.70
C ASN A 419 -21.47 -5.85 -21.80
N GLN A 420 -20.91 -6.64 -22.72
CA GLN A 420 -19.46 -6.84 -22.82
C GLN A 420 -19.00 -7.05 -24.27
N ILE A 421 -17.75 -6.70 -24.50
CA ILE A 421 -17.01 -7.10 -25.70
C ILE A 421 -15.64 -7.63 -25.26
N ASN A 422 -15.20 -8.75 -25.83
CA ASN A 422 -13.99 -9.43 -25.43
C ASN A 422 -12.95 -9.47 -26.55
N ASN A 423 -11.67 -9.31 -26.18
CA ASN A 423 -10.52 -9.54 -27.05
C ASN A 423 -10.54 -8.73 -28.36
N VAL A 424 -10.99 -7.50 -28.32
CA VAL A 424 -10.98 -6.60 -29.47
C VAL A 424 -9.64 -5.87 -29.51
N LYS A 425 -9.05 -5.76 -30.72
CA LYS A 425 -7.82 -4.98 -30.90
C LYS A 425 -8.04 -3.52 -30.50
N GLU A 426 -7.03 -2.90 -29.88
CA GLU A 426 -7.11 -1.53 -29.39
C GLU A 426 -7.49 -0.51 -30.48
N ASP A 427 -6.97 -0.69 -31.68
CA ASP A 427 -7.24 0.16 -32.84
C ASP A 427 -8.67 0.04 -33.39
N ARG A 428 -9.37 -1.06 -33.11
CA ARG A 428 -10.72 -1.34 -33.63
C ARG A 428 -11.85 -1.01 -32.67
N ILE A 429 -11.54 -0.70 -31.41
CA ILE A 429 -12.60 -0.55 -30.39
C ILE A 429 -13.60 0.60 -30.70
N LEU A 430 -13.14 1.66 -31.36
CA LEU A 430 -14.00 2.78 -31.76
C LEU A 430 -14.85 2.49 -33.00
N HIS A 431 -14.58 1.38 -33.70
CA HIS A 431 -15.30 0.95 -34.88
C HIS A 431 -16.30 -0.18 -34.62
N THR A 432 -16.45 -0.61 -33.38
CA THR A 432 -17.36 -1.66 -32.99
C THR A 432 -18.78 -1.15 -32.77
N SER A 433 -19.76 -1.94 -33.18
CA SER A 433 -21.18 -1.64 -32.96
C SER A 433 -21.64 -2.19 -31.61
N LEU A 434 -22.23 -1.37 -30.76
CA LEU A 434 -22.81 -1.79 -29.48
C LEU A 434 -23.92 -2.83 -29.64
N ALA A 435 -24.65 -2.80 -30.75
CA ALA A 435 -25.73 -3.75 -30.98
C ALA A 435 -25.25 -5.06 -31.62
N ARG A 436 -24.29 -5.00 -32.57
CA ARG A 436 -23.86 -6.14 -33.37
C ARG A 436 -22.69 -6.90 -32.73
N ASP A 437 -21.67 -6.16 -32.28
CA ASP A 437 -20.39 -6.76 -31.88
C ASP A 437 -20.32 -7.05 -30.38
N TRP A 438 -21.11 -6.34 -29.59
CA TRP A 438 -21.16 -6.52 -28.14
C TRP A 438 -22.12 -7.65 -27.73
N GLN A 439 -21.77 -8.38 -26.70
CA GLN A 439 -22.60 -9.40 -26.08
C GLN A 439 -23.45 -8.77 -24.99
N ASN A 440 -24.75 -8.89 -25.13
CA ASN A 440 -25.75 -8.32 -24.22
C ASN A 440 -26.59 -9.43 -23.62
N GLY A 441 -27.01 -9.31 -22.38
CA GLY A 441 -27.94 -10.24 -21.75
C GLY A 441 -28.35 -9.81 -20.35
N MET A 442 -29.50 -10.34 -19.93
CA MET A 442 -29.99 -10.22 -18.57
C MET A 442 -30.12 -11.58 -17.95
N GLN A 443 -29.84 -11.69 -16.66
CA GLN A 443 -30.07 -12.90 -15.89
C GLN A 443 -30.84 -12.55 -14.61
N HIS A 444 -31.90 -13.30 -14.33
CA HIS A 444 -32.73 -13.18 -13.15
C HIS A 444 -32.60 -14.47 -12.34
N THR A 445 -32.22 -14.37 -11.08
CA THR A 445 -32.10 -15.54 -10.19
C THR A 445 -32.99 -15.32 -8.96
N ILE A 446 -33.88 -16.29 -8.73
CA ILE A 446 -34.88 -16.28 -7.67
C ILE A 446 -34.68 -17.52 -6.80
N PRO A 447 -33.87 -17.47 -5.74
CA PRO A 447 -33.81 -18.57 -4.77
C PRO A 447 -35.00 -18.50 -3.81
N ILE A 448 -35.76 -19.59 -3.75
CA ILE A 448 -36.87 -19.81 -2.81
C ILE A 448 -36.37 -20.83 -1.80
N LYS A 449 -36.36 -20.51 -0.52
CA LYS A 449 -35.83 -21.38 0.55
C LYS A 449 -36.78 -21.43 1.72
N ALA A 450 -36.85 -22.59 2.37
CA ALA A 450 -37.47 -22.69 3.68
C ALA A 450 -36.53 -23.43 4.66
N THR A 451 -36.57 -23.09 5.92
CA THR A 451 -35.74 -23.73 6.94
C THR A 451 -36.62 -24.38 7.98
N PHE A 452 -36.50 -25.68 8.15
CA PHE A 452 -37.23 -26.46 9.11
C PHE A 452 -36.27 -27.17 10.07
N THR A 453 -36.70 -27.33 11.32
CA THR A 453 -36.01 -28.18 12.27
C THR A 453 -36.91 -29.41 12.51
N ALA A 454 -36.48 -30.56 12.00
CA ALA A 454 -37.14 -31.83 12.23
C ALA A 454 -36.54 -32.53 13.46
N LEU A 455 -37.34 -33.25 14.20
CA LEU A 455 -36.95 -34.04 15.38
C LEU A 455 -36.21 -33.19 16.46
N GLY A 456 -36.26 -31.85 16.41
CA GLY A 456 -35.61 -30.95 17.31
C GLY A 456 -34.11 -30.66 17.04
N TYR A 457 -33.47 -31.46 16.20
CA TYR A 457 -32.01 -31.35 15.96
C TYR A 457 -31.57 -31.46 14.49
N LEU A 458 -32.46 -31.92 13.58
CA LEU A 458 -32.14 -32.03 12.16
C LEU A 458 -32.65 -30.79 11.41
N ASN A 459 -31.75 -30.00 10.87
CA ASN A 459 -32.09 -28.89 10.00
C ASN A 459 -32.34 -29.41 8.58
N VAL A 460 -33.52 -29.11 8.05
CA VAL A 460 -33.97 -29.49 6.70
C VAL A 460 -34.23 -28.19 5.95
N VAL A 461 -33.49 -27.97 4.88
CA VAL A 461 -33.56 -26.74 4.07
C VAL A 461 -33.87 -27.08 2.62
N PRO A 462 -35.16 -27.24 2.28
CA PRO A 462 -35.57 -27.30 0.86
C PRO A 462 -35.35 -25.94 0.20
N SER A 463 -34.86 -25.96 -1.03
CA SER A 463 -34.69 -24.75 -1.84
C SER A 463 -34.93 -25.04 -3.32
N ILE A 464 -35.60 -24.10 -3.99
CA ILE A 464 -35.74 -24.06 -5.43
C ILE A 464 -34.98 -22.86 -5.94
N ASN A 465 -34.04 -23.08 -6.84
CA ASN A 465 -33.35 -22.00 -7.53
C ASN A 465 -33.94 -21.92 -8.94
N PHE A 466 -34.54 -20.78 -9.24
CA PHE A 466 -35.05 -20.47 -10.57
C PHE A 466 -34.14 -19.42 -11.20
N THR A 467 -33.69 -19.66 -12.41
CA THR A 467 -32.85 -18.74 -13.19
C THR A 467 -33.46 -18.52 -14.54
N ASP A 468 -33.70 -17.28 -14.92
CA ASP A 468 -34.17 -16.85 -16.22
C ASP A 468 -33.12 -15.98 -16.90
N ARG A 469 -32.92 -16.17 -18.20
CA ARG A 469 -31.93 -15.45 -19.01
C ARG A 469 -32.62 -14.85 -20.20
N THR A 470 -32.58 -13.53 -20.29
CA THR A 470 -33.03 -12.78 -21.46
C THR A 470 -31.85 -12.49 -22.37
N LEU A 471 -31.88 -12.95 -23.57
CA LEU A 471 -30.85 -12.89 -24.59
C LEU A 471 -31.35 -12.15 -25.81
N PHE A 472 -30.47 -11.40 -26.49
CA PHE A 472 -30.86 -10.55 -27.61
C PHE A 472 -30.39 -11.08 -28.96
N ARG A 473 -29.71 -12.23 -28.98
CA ARG A 473 -29.27 -12.90 -30.21
C ARG A 473 -29.16 -14.40 -30.03
N ARG A 474 -29.18 -15.11 -31.16
CA ARG A 474 -28.87 -16.53 -31.22
C ARG A 474 -28.03 -16.84 -32.44
N ALA A 475 -27.29 -17.94 -32.42
CA ALA A 475 -26.52 -18.43 -33.54
C ALA A 475 -27.37 -19.46 -34.30
N GLU A 476 -27.35 -19.38 -35.62
CA GLU A 476 -27.82 -20.48 -36.49
C GLU A 476 -26.61 -21.00 -37.23
N LYS A 477 -26.32 -22.30 -37.03
CA LYS A 477 -25.18 -22.96 -37.62
C LYS A 477 -25.60 -23.89 -38.74
N HIS A 478 -24.90 -23.84 -39.86
CA HIS A 478 -25.05 -24.79 -40.97
C HIS A 478 -23.64 -25.08 -41.54
N TRP A 479 -23.58 -26.23 -42.24
CA TRP A 479 -22.36 -26.67 -42.90
C TRP A 479 -22.32 -26.21 -44.35
N ASP A 480 -21.35 -25.45 -44.75
CA ASP A 480 -21.10 -25.11 -46.12
C ASP A 480 -20.27 -26.21 -46.77
N THR A 481 -20.92 -27.00 -47.62
CA THR A 481 -20.31 -28.15 -48.32
C THR A 481 -19.33 -27.74 -49.38
N GLN A 482 -19.41 -26.52 -49.93
CA GLN A 482 -18.48 -26.02 -50.94
C GLN A 482 -17.15 -25.61 -50.30
N ASN A 483 -17.19 -24.91 -49.19
CA ASN A 483 -16.01 -24.42 -48.52
C ASN A 483 -15.54 -25.34 -47.36
N GLN A 484 -16.22 -26.46 -47.12
CA GLN A 484 -15.91 -27.44 -46.06
C GLN A 484 -15.72 -26.77 -44.67
N LYS A 485 -16.62 -25.82 -44.35
CA LYS A 485 -16.53 -25.07 -43.07
C LYS A 485 -17.90 -24.89 -42.46
N GLU A 486 -17.88 -24.72 -41.13
CA GLU A 486 -19.05 -24.30 -40.36
C GLU A 486 -19.29 -22.81 -40.61
N VAL A 487 -20.52 -22.45 -40.96
CA VAL A 487 -21.03 -21.10 -41.09
C VAL A 487 -21.95 -20.82 -39.90
N THR A 488 -21.75 -19.70 -39.27
CA THR A 488 -22.55 -19.25 -38.13
C THR A 488 -23.20 -17.92 -38.46
N ASP A 489 -24.51 -17.93 -38.57
CA ASP A 489 -25.33 -16.74 -38.77
C ASP A 489 -25.86 -16.24 -37.42
N THR A 490 -25.80 -14.96 -37.19
CA THR A 490 -26.31 -14.36 -35.95
C THR A 490 -27.67 -13.73 -36.22
N VAL A 491 -28.70 -14.25 -35.57
CA VAL A 491 -30.05 -13.71 -35.64
C VAL A 491 -30.36 -12.89 -34.38
N THR A 492 -30.64 -11.59 -34.59
CA THR A 492 -31.04 -10.66 -33.50
C THR A 492 -32.51 -10.87 -33.17
N GLY A 493 -32.88 -10.87 -31.91
CA GLY A 493 -34.24 -11.03 -31.43
C GLY A 493 -34.30 -11.05 -29.91
N PHE A 494 -35.48 -11.24 -29.39
CA PHE A 494 -35.68 -11.40 -27.95
C PHE A 494 -35.89 -12.90 -27.66
N TYR A 495 -34.97 -13.47 -26.89
CA TYR A 495 -34.99 -14.91 -26.55
C TYR A 495 -34.93 -15.05 -25.03
N ASN A 496 -35.73 -16.00 -24.54
CA ASN A 496 -35.78 -16.32 -23.13
C ASN A 496 -35.37 -17.77 -22.90
N VAL A 497 -34.45 -17.98 -21.97
CA VAL A 497 -33.90 -19.28 -21.59
C VAL A 497 -33.93 -19.41 -20.08
N TYR A 498 -34.69 -20.36 -19.57
CA TYR A 498 -34.81 -20.57 -18.12
C TYR A 498 -34.35 -21.95 -17.68
N ASP A 499 -33.94 -22.05 -16.46
CA ASP A 499 -33.70 -23.31 -15.75
C ASP A 499 -34.15 -23.23 -14.30
N TRP A 500 -34.27 -24.39 -13.71
CA TRP A 500 -34.55 -24.50 -12.29
C TRP A 500 -33.90 -25.76 -11.70
N SER A 501 -33.61 -25.71 -10.40
CA SER A 501 -33.12 -26.83 -9.63
C SER A 501 -33.78 -26.88 -8.25
N LEU A 502 -34.08 -28.09 -7.82
CA LEU A 502 -34.57 -28.41 -6.49
C LEU A 502 -33.39 -28.92 -5.66
N ASN A 503 -33.18 -28.35 -4.47
CA ASN A 503 -32.17 -28.83 -3.54
C ASN A 503 -32.82 -29.07 -2.18
N LEU A 504 -32.46 -30.17 -1.54
CA LEU A 504 -32.86 -30.50 -0.20
C LEU A 504 -31.59 -30.73 0.64
N ASN A 505 -31.23 -29.76 1.46
CA ASN A 505 -30.09 -29.90 2.36
C ASN A 505 -30.59 -30.34 3.74
N MET A 506 -29.93 -31.35 4.29
CA MET A 506 -30.18 -31.87 5.63
C MET A 506 -28.86 -31.87 6.41
N ASN A 507 -28.81 -31.17 7.53
CA ASN A 507 -27.63 -31.10 8.35
C ASN A 507 -27.94 -31.11 9.85
N THR A 508 -27.02 -31.64 10.62
CA THR A 508 -27.10 -31.63 12.09
C THR A 508 -25.73 -31.48 12.71
N LYS A 509 -25.70 -31.29 14.01
CA LYS A 509 -24.47 -31.28 14.79
C LYS A 509 -24.55 -32.33 15.89
N ILE A 510 -23.59 -33.25 15.90
CA ILE A 510 -23.46 -34.31 16.90
C ILE A 510 -22.25 -34.00 17.76
N TYR A 511 -22.45 -33.99 19.05
CA TYR A 511 -21.41 -33.69 20.04
C TYR A 511 -20.98 -34.94 20.77
N GLY A 512 -19.69 -35.27 20.74
CA GLY A 512 -19.06 -36.28 21.54
C GLY A 512 -18.16 -35.67 22.62
N PHE A 513 -18.20 -36.15 23.82
CA PHE A 513 -17.34 -35.72 24.91
C PHE A 513 -16.58 -36.95 25.43
N TYR A 514 -15.25 -36.85 25.40
CA TYR A 514 -14.38 -37.92 25.84
C TYR A 514 -13.55 -37.41 27.03
N VAL A 515 -13.52 -38.19 28.08
CA VAL A 515 -12.61 -37.98 29.22
C VAL A 515 -11.39 -38.86 28.98
N PRO A 516 -10.22 -38.28 28.65
CA PRO A 516 -9.03 -39.09 28.36
C PRO A 516 -8.53 -39.81 29.62
N SER A 517 -7.89 -40.98 29.43
CA SER A 517 -7.33 -41.75 30.52
C SER A 517 -6.27 -40.95 31.26
N ARG A 518 -6.42 -40.83 32.59
CA ARG A 518 -5.45 -40.14 33.44
C ARG A 518 -4.05 -40.80 33.44
N LYS A 519 -3.96 -42.07 33.09
CA LYS A 519 -2.68 -42.80 32.98
C LYS A 519 -1.84 -42.31 31.79
N LEU A 520 -2.50 -41.82 30.69
CA LEU A 520 -1.84 -41.37 29.46
C LEU A 520 -1.64 -39.85 29.42
N PHE A 521 -2.58 -39.07 29.94
CA PHE A 521 -2.60 -37.60 29.80
C PHE A 521 -2.45 -36.86 31.14
N GLY A 522 -2.33 -37.60 32.29
CA GLY A 522 -2.32 -36.99 33.62
C GLY A 522 -3.62 -36.27 33.93
N ASP A 523 -3.58 -35.39 34.95
CA ASP A 523 -4.72 -34.55 35.34
C ASP A 523 -4.80 -33.20 34.54
N LYS A 524 -3.94 -33.02 33.56
CA LYS A 524 -3.89 -31.76 32.77
C LYS A 524 -5.06 -31.62 31.80
N VAL A 525 -5.55 -32.72 31.24
CA VAL A 525 -6.65 -32.66 30.24
C VAL A 525 -7.97 -32.99 30.96
N ASP A 526 -8.90 -31.99 30.93
CA ASP A 526 -10.23 -32.17 31.52
C ASP A 526 -11.10 -33.04 30.62
N ARG A 527 -11.27 -32.65 29.37
CA ARG A 527 -12.07 -33.38 28.36
C ARG A 527 -11.72 -33.01 26.94
N ILE A 528 -12.05 -33.89 26.02
CA ILE A 528 -11.96 -33.67 24.55
C ILE A 528 -13.38 -33.59 24.02
N ARG A 529 -13.67 -32.52 23.28
CA ARG A 529 -14.94 -32.32 22.55
C ARG A 529 -14.75 -32.62 21.08
N HIS A 530 -15.55 -33.56 20.58
CA HIS A 530 -15.66 -33.81 19.14
C HIS A 530 -17.00 -33.28 18.66
N VAL A 531 -16.97 -32.45 17.61
CA VAL A 531 -18.17 -31.95 16.92
C VAL A 531 -18.19 -32.53 15.52
N PHE A 532 -19.13 -33.42 15.27
CA PHE A 532 -19.38 -33.98 13.96
C PHE A 532 -20.58 -33.30 13.33
N THR A 533 -20.38 -32.71 12.14
CA THR A 533 -21.40 -31.98 11.39
C THR A 533 -21.60 -32.65 10.03
N PRO A 534 -22.44 -33.69 9.94
CA PRO A 534 -22.84 -34.29 8.70
C PRO A 534 -23.84 -33.38 7.96
N SER A 535 -23.67 -33.26 6.66
CA SER A 535 -24.59 -32.60 5.76
C SER A 535 -24.83 -33.48 4.54
N VAL A 536 -26.09 -33.73 4.21
CA VAL A 536 -26.50 -34.46 3.02
C VAL A 536 -27.37 -33.54 2.17
N THR A 537 -26.98 -33.34 0.91
CA THR A 537 -27.73 -32.50 -0.03
C THR A 537 -28.17 -33.32 -1.23
N PHE A 538 -29.47 -33.44 -1.42
CA PHE A 538 -30.05 -33.96 -2.65
C PHE A 538 -30.31 -32.79 -3.59
N SER A 539 -29.83 -32.88 -4.84
CA SER A 539 -30.03 -31.87 -5.89
C SER A 539 -30.64 -32.52 -7.11
N TYR A 540 -31.70 -31.93 -7.63
CA TYR A 540 -32.39 -32.39 -8.84
C TYR A 540 -32.53 -31.23 -9.83
N ALA A 541 -32.26 -31.49 -11.10
CA ALA A 541 -32.63 -30.65 -12.24
C ALA A 541 -33.02 -31.52 -13.43
N PRO A 542 -34.06 -31.16 -14.21
CA PRO A 542 -34.44 -31.87 -15.42
C PRO A 542 -33.38 -31.76 -16.50
N ASP A 543 -33.52 -32.54 -17.55
CA ASP A 543 -32.69 -32.40 -18.74
C ASP A 543 -33.18 -31.23 -19.58
N PHE A 544 -32.41 -30.12 -19.57
CA PHE A 544 -32.69 -28.95 -20.40
C PHE A 544 -32.22 -29.14 -21.86
N GLY A 545 -31.61 -30.28 -22.19
CA GLY A 545 -31.28 -30.69 -23.55
C GLY A 545 -32.46 -31.32 -24.31
N GLU A 546 -33.60 -31.61 -23.64
CA GLU A 546 -34.78 -32.15 -24.30
C GLU A 546 -35.36 -31.14 -25.31
N ASP A 547 -35.87 -31.67 -26.43
CA ASP A 547 -36.41 -30.88 -27.56
C ASP A 547 -37.51 -29.90 -27.15
N ARG A 548 -38.29 -30.23 -26.11
CA ARG A 548 -39.34 -29.33 -25.58
C ARG A 548 -38.82 -27.94 -25.11
N TYR A 549 -37.55 -27.83 -24.75
CA TYR A 549 -36.95 -26.56 -24.33
C TYR A 549 -36.41 -25.78 -25.52
N GLY A 550 -36.03 -26.45 -26.62
CA GLY A 550 -35.48 -25.82 -27.81
C GLY A 550 -34.10 -25.13 -27.59
N TYR A 551 -33.37 -25.55 -26.57
CA TYR A 551 -32.08 -24.94 -26.22
C TYR A 551 -30.90 -25.52 -26.99
N TYR A 552 -31.12 -26.66 -27.66
CA TYR A 552 -30.12 -27.34 -28.45
C TYR A 552 -30.67 -27.64 -29.84
N LYS A 553 -29.83 -27.57 -30.85
CA LYS A 553 -30.12 -27.85 -32.24
C LYS A 553 -29.02 -28.71 -32.84
N THR A 554 -29.30 -29.35 -33.94
CA THR A 554 -28.34 -30.15 -34.72
C THR A 554 -28.25 -29.65 -36.14
N TYR A 555 -27.07 -29.77 -36.76
CA TYR A 555 -26.87 -29.63 -38.17
C TYR A 555 -26.08 -30.82 -38.75
N GLN A 556 -26.19 -31.07 -40.04
CA GLN A 556 -25.45 -32.12 -40.74
C GLN A 556 -24.11 -31.58 -41.19
N LYS A 557 -23.03 -32.25 -40.82
CA LYS A 557 -21.66 -31.98 -41.25
C LYS A 557 -21.22 -33.11 -42.16
N THR A 558 -20.74 -32.80 -43.38
CA THR A 558 -20.18 -33.75 -44.32
C THR A 558 -18.66 -33.58 -44.35
N ASP A 559 -17.91 -34.63 -44.07
CA ASP A 559 -16.44 -34.57 -44.11
C ASP A 559 -15.93 -34.66 -45.57
N ALA A 560 -14.62 -34.51 -45.77
CA ALA A 560 -13.97 -34.58 -47.08
C ALA A 560 -14.11 -35.97 -47.77
N ASN A 561 -14.50 -37.00 -47.00
CA ASN A 561 -14.71 -38.35 -47.50
C ASN A 561 -16.20 -38.65 -47.82
N GLY A 562 -17.08 -37.66 -47.67
CA GLY A 562 -18.51 -37.81 -47.90
C GLY A 562 -19.30 -38.40 -46.72
N ASN A 563 -18.70 -38.65 -45.56
CA ASN A 563 -19.40 -39.14 -44.39
C ASN A 563 -20.19 -38.00 -43.74
N VAL A 564 -21.46 -38.30 -43.46
CA VAL A 564 -22.38 -37.33 -42.80
C VAL A 564 -22.43 -37.63 -41.33
N SER A 565 -22.18 -36.62 -40.50
CA SER A 565 -22.33 -36.65 -39.05
C SER A 565 -23.24 -35.56 -38.57
N LEU A 566 -24.03 -35.81 -37.53
CA LEU A 566 -24.88 -34.82 -36.87
C LEU A 566 -24.03 -34.11 -35.77
N VAL A 567 -23.92 -32.78 -35.86
CA VAL A 567 -23.25 -31.96 -34.87
C VAL A 567 -24.32 -31.20 -34.08
N GLU A 568 -24.30 -31.41 -32.78
CA GLU A 568 -25.19 -30.71 -31.85
C GLU A 568 -24.55 -29.42 -31.37
N TYR A 569 -25.32 -28.34 -31.22
CA TYR A 569 -24.87 -27.06 -30.70
C TYR A 569 -26.01 -26.34 -29.99
N SER A 570 -25.67 -25.39 -29.08
CA SER A 570 -26.67 -24.50 -28.55
C SER A 570 -26.64 -23.16 -29.32
N PRO A 571 -27.80 -22.72 -29.84
CA PRO A 571 -27.91 -21.41 -30.48
C PRO A 571 -27.54 -20.24 -29.57
N TYR A 572 -27.51 -20.46 -28.27
CA TYR A 572 -27.29 -19.45 -27.24
C TYR A 572 -25.84 -19.36 -26.76
N ASP A 573 -24.92 -20.22 -27.20
CA ASP A 573 -23.53 -20.25 -26.77
C ASP A 573 -22.71 -19.01 -27.13
N ILE A 574 -23.17 -18.21 -28.10
CA ILE A 574 -22.57 -16.94 -28.50
C ILE A 574 -22.85 -15.80 -27.51
N ASN A 575 -23.71 -16.03 -26.51
CA ASN A 575 -24.12 -15.02 -25.54
C ASN A 575 -23.30 -15.12 -24.25
N ILE A 576 -23.37 -14.08 -23.41
CA ILE A 576 -22.78 -14.04 -22.08
C ILE A 576 -23.35 -15.14 -21.19
N TYR A 577 -24.69 -15.24 -21.19
CA TYR A 577 -25.43 -16.24 -20.45
C TYR A 577 -25.81 -17.37 -21.42
N ARG A 578 -25.22 -18.55 -21.21
CA ARG A 578 -25.41 -19.72 -22.06
C ARG A 578 -26.68 -20.46 -21.67
N ALA A 579 -27.11 -21.34 -22.52
CA ALA A 579 -28.16 -22.30 -22.18
C ALA A 579 -27.74 -23.19 -20.99
N PRO A 580 -28.68 -23.68 -20.18
CA PRO A 580 -28.41 -24.66 -19.15
C PRO A 580 -27.74 -25.89 -19.75
N SER A 581 -26.87 -26.55 -19.02
CA SER A 581 -26.20 -27.78 -19.48
C SER A 581 -27.20 -28.88 -19.73
N LYS A 582 -26.98 -29.65 -20.82
CA LYS A 582 -27.69 -30.85 -21.15
C LYS A 582 -27.46 -31.93 -20.09
N GLY A 583 -28.44 -32.79 -19.92
CA GLY A 583 -28.44 -33.95 -19.05
C GLY A 583 -29.21 -33.72 -17.75
N LYS A 584 -30.03 -34.72 -17.44
CA LYS A 584 -30.75 -34.78 -16.17
C LYS A 584 -29.75 -34.82 -15.01
N ARG A 585 -29.99 -34.07 -13.94
CA ARG A 585 -29.17 -34.08 -12.72
C ARG A 585 -30.01 -34.65 -11.57
N GLY A 586 -29.51 -35.69 -10.94
CA GLY A 586 -30.03 -36.24 -9.69
C GLY A 586 -28.84 -36.58 -8.80
N MET A 587 -28.40 -35.66 -7.95
CA MET A 587 -27.13 -35.78 -7.23
C MET A 587 -27.35 -35.79 -5.72
N LEU A 588 -26.75 -36.73 -5.04
CA LEU A 588 -26.64 -36.78 -3.59
C LEU A 588 -25.23 -36.45 -3.19
N THR A 589 -25.06 -35.37 -2.42
CA THR A 589 -23.78 -34.91 -1.96
C THR A 589 -23.67 -35.12 -0.45
N PHE A 590 -22.59 -35.76 -0.03
CA PHE A 590 -22.21 -35.94 1.37
C PHE A 590 -21.08 -35.00 1.74
N ASP A 591 -21.28 -34.24 2.78
CA ASP A 591 -20.28 -33.33 3.34
C ASP A 591 -20.16 -33.60 4.84
N PHE A 592 -19.01 -34.09 5.26
CA PHE A 592 -18.73 -34.42 6.64
C PHE A 592 -17.67 -33.48 7.21
N LYS A 593 -18.00 -32.75 8.26
CA LYS A 593 -17.07 -31.90 8.96
C LYS A 593 -16.89 -32.37 10.39
N ASN A 594 -15.63 -32.45 10.80
CA ASN A 594 -15.23 -32.85 12.14
C ASN A 594 -14.36 -31.75 12.76
N ASN A 595 -14.65 -31.38 13.99
CA ASN A 595 -13.84 -30.50 14.80
C ASN A 595 -13.49 -31.19 16.10
N LEU A 596 -12.22 -31.13 16.50
CA LEU A 596 -11.72 -31.76 17.72
C LEU A 596 -11.00 -30.73 18.58
N GLU A 597 -11.55 -30.46 19.77
CA GLU A 597 -11.02 -29.51 20.72
C GLU A 597 -10.74 -30.19 22.07
N MET A 598 -9.66 -29.78 22.70
CA MET A 598 -9.25 -30.26 24.03
C MET A 598 -9.33 -29.13 25.04
N LYS A 599 -9.92 -29.42 26.20
CA LYS A 599 -9.96 -28.53 27.37
C LYS A 599 -8.86 -28.93 28.36
N VAL A 600 -7.93 -28.01 28.61
CA VAL A 600 -6.75 -28.24 29.46
C VAL A 600 -6.81 -27.32 30.68
N LYS A 601 -6.45 -27.80 31.85
CA LYS A 601 -6.28 -26.97 33.05
C LYS A 601 -5.14 -25.97 32.83
N SER A 602 -5.37 -24.72 33.14
CA SER A 602 -4.39 -23.61 33.01
C SER A 602 -4.56 -22.67 34.17
N GLU A 603 -3.49 -22.36 34.85
CA GLU A 603 -3.45 -21.40 35.97
C GLU A 603 -3.46 -19.95 35.43
N ASP A 604 -3.15 -19.75 34.12
CA ASP A 604 -3.07 -18.43 33.48
C ASP A 604 -4.43 -17.90 33.01
N ASP A 605 -5.49 -18.72 33.04
CA ASP A 605 -6.81 -18.30 32.55
C ASP A 605 -7.76 -18.06 33.73
N SER A 606 -8.53 -16.95 33.66
CA SER A 606 -9.50 -16.59 34.72
C SER A 606 -10.57 -17.68 34.99
N THR A 607 -10.79 -18.57 34.01
CA THR A 607 -11.71 -19.71 34.11
C THR A 607 -11.05 -21.00 34.60
N GLY A 608 -9.73 -21.00 34.88
CA GLY A 608 -8.94 -22.17 35.25
C GLY A 608 -8.73 -23.19 34.11
N PHE A 609 -9.21 -22.89 32.89
CA PHE A 609 -9.14 -23.81 31.77
C PHE A 609 -8.84 -23.11 30.47
N LYS A 610 -8.01 -23.71 29.63
CA LYS A 610 -7.68 -23.26 28.27
C LYS A 610 -8.21 -24.22 27.22
N LYS A 611 -8.79 -23.70 26.13
CA LYS A 611 -9.21 -24.49 24.98
C LYS A 611 -8.07 -24.59 23.98
N ILE A 612 -7.76 -25.79 23.51
CA ILE A 612 -6.76 -26.08 22.50
C ILE A 612 -7.49 -26.80 21.35
N SER A 613 -7.41 -26.28 20.14
CA SER A 613 -7.90 -26.96 18.94
C SER A 613 -6.88 -28.02 18.54
N LEU A 614 -7.26 -29.28 18.52
CA LEU A 614 -6.45 -30.39 18.00
C LEU A 614 -6.59 -30.47 16.48
N ILE A 615 -7.85 -30.49 16.04
CA ILE A 615 -8.23 -30.43 14.61
C ILE A 615 -9.29 -29.36 14.50
N ASP A 616 -8.94 -28.25 13.85
CA ASP A 616 -9.87 -27.16 13.69
C ASP A 616 -11.01 -27.53 12.73
N GLU A 617 -10.68 -28.19 11.63
CA GLU A 617 -11.64 -28.80 10.72
C GLU A 617 -11.01 -29.98 9.98
N LEU A 618 -11.67 -31.11 9.97
CA LEU A 618 -11.42 -32.22 9.05
C LEU A 618 -12.69 -32.41 8.23
N SER A 619 -12.63 -32.13 6.92
CA SER A 619 -13.75 -32.27 6.03
C SER A 619 -13.54 -33.36 4.99
N ALA A 620 -14.61 -34.04 4.62
CA ALA A 620 -14.67 -34.99 3.53
C ALA A 620 -15.94 -34.74 2.71
N ASN A 621 -15.78 -34.57 1.41
CA ASN A 621 -16.89 -34.30 0.48
C ASN A 621 -16.88 -35.28 -0.70
N MET A 622 -18.02 -35.82 -1.02
CA MET A 622 -18.23 -36.72 -2.16
C MET A 622 -19.68 -36.64 -2.64
N SER A 623 -19.90 -36.89 -3.89
CA SER A 623 -21.26 -36.92 -4.47
C SER A 623 -21.49 -38.12 -5.36
N TYR A 624 -22.76 -38.56 -5.44
CA TYR A 624 -23.23 -39.59 -6.31
C TYR A 624 -24.33 -39.03 -7.20
N ASN A 625 -24.22 -39.21 -8.52
CA ASN A 625 -25.19 -38.75 -9.50
C ASN A 625 -26.03 -39.96 -10.00
N PHE A 626 -27.30 -40.02 -9.59
CA PHE A 626 -28.25 -41.05 -10.00
C PHE A 626 -28.74 -40.90 -11.46
N ALA A 627 -28.46 -39.80 -12.08
CA ALA A 627 -28.96 -39.46 -13.40
C ALA A 627 -28.00 -39.82 -14.53
N THR A 628 -26.85 -40.40 -14.21
CA THR A 628 -25.87 -40.87 -15.19
C THR A 628 -25.35 -42.24 -14.81
N ASP A 629 -25.19 -43.08 -15.82
CA ASP A 629 -24.58 -44.41 -15.69
C ASP A 629 -23.04 -44.33 -15.86
N ILE A 630 -22.56 -43.26 -16.47
CA ILE A 630 -21.16 -43.04 -16.71
C ILE A 630 -20.59 -42.21 -15.55
N ARG A 631 -19.68 -42.81 -14.78
CA ARG A 631 -19.01 -42.18 -13.63
C ARG A 631 -19.94 -41.47 -12.65
N PRO A 632 -20.94 -42.16 -12.08
CA PRO A 632 -21.89 -41.57 -11.16
C PRO A 632 -21.26 -41.04 -9.88
N LEU A 633 -20.11 -41.57 -9.44
CA LEU A 633 -19.44 -41.22 -8.21
C LEU A 633 -18.41 -40.13 -8.47
N SER A 634 -18.42 -39.04 -7.69
CA SER A 634 -17.34 -38.03 -7.74
C SER A 634 -16.09 -38.49 -7.04
N ASP A 635 -14.97 -37.78 -7.26
CA ASP A 635 -13.78 -37.96 -6.47
C ASP A 635 -14.02 -37.57 -5.01
N LEU A 636 -13.38 -38.29 -4.07
CA LEU A 636 -13.38 -37.94 -2.64
C LEU A 636 -12.39 -36.79 -2.39
N ARG A 637 -12.91 -35.66 -1.94
CA ARG A 637 -12.11 -34.51 -1.54
C ARG A 637 -12.04 -34.46 -0.01
N THR A 638 -10.83 -34.39 0.51
CA THR A 638 -10.60 -34.27 1.94
C THR A 638 -9.76 -33.04 2.23
N SER A 639 -10.03 -32.38 3.33
CA SER A 639 -9.17 -31.31 3.83
C SER A 639 -9.08 -31.36 5.35
N ILE A 640 -7.89 -31.09 5.86
CA ILE A 640 -7.62 -30.98 7.29
C ILE A 640 -7.00 -29.62 7.60
N ARG A 641 -7.56 -28.91 8.55
CA ARG A 641 -7.06 -27.66 9.06
C ARG A 641 -6.59 -27.86 10.50
N LEU A 642 -5.28 -27.63 10.72
CA LEU A 642 -4.62 -27.77 11.99
C LEU A 642 -4.17 -26.40 12.47
N LYS A 643 -4.61 -25.97 13.64
CA LYS A 643 -4.16 -24.72 14.27
C LYS A 643 -2.98 -25.03 15.19
N LEU A 644 -1.76 -24.99 14.64
CA LEU A 644 -0.55 -25.38 15.36
C LEU A 644 -0.08 -24.32 16.36
N SER A 645 -0.41 -23.04 16.14
CA SER A 645 -0.17 -21.94 17.06
C SER A 645 -1.24 -20.84 16.91
N LYS A 646 -1.19 -19.78 17.74
CA LYS A 646 -2.09 -18.62 17.60
C LYS A 646 -1.95 -17.92 16.24
N SER A 647 -0.75 -17.95 15.66
CA SER A 647 -0.40 -17.28 14.40
C SER A 647 -0.16 -18.24 13.22
N TYR A 648 -0.25 -19.56 13.42
CA TYR A 648 0.04 -20.52 12.36
C TYR A 648 -1.05 -21.58 12.21
N THR A 649 -1.70 -21.55 11.04
CA THR A 649 -2.71 -22.54 10.67
C THR A 649 -2.22 -23.28 9.42
N MET A 650 -2.20 -24.61 9.49
CA MET A 650 -1.81 -25.49 8.40
C MET A 650 -3.05 -26.08 7.74
N ASN A 651 -3.20 -25.88 6.45
CA ASN A 651 -4.29 -26.45 5.64
C ASN A 651 -3.71 -27.52 4.71
N ILE A 652 -4.21 -28.74 4.84
CA ILE A 652 -3.80 -29.88 4.02
C ILE A 652 -5.04 -30.34 3.26
N SER A 653 -4.99 -30.37 1.93
CA SER A 653 -6.08 -30.88 1.09
C SER A 653 -5.57 -32.02 0.23
N ALA A 654 -6.36 -33.09 0.12
CA ALA A 654 -6.05 -34.23 -0.71
C ALA A 654 -7.29 -34.67 -1.50
N ASN A 655 -7.09 -35.02 -2.74
CA ASN A 655 -8.13 -35.56 -3.63
C ASN A 655 -7.82 -37.03 -3.90
N PHE A 656 -8.87 -37.86 -3.87
CA PHE A 656 -8.79 -39.28 -4.18
C PHE A 656 -9.72 -39.60 -5.32
N ALA A 657 -9.16 -40.01 -6.46
CA ALA A 657 -9.95 -40.42 -7.62
C ALA A 657 -10.71 -41.70 -7.33
N SER A 658 -11.98 -41.69 -7.70
CA SER A 658 -12.89 -42.83 -7.50
C SER A 658 -12.74 -43.89 -8.58
N TYR A 659 -12.35 -43.48 -9.81
CA TYR A 659 -12.28 -44.37 -10.97
C TYR A 659 -10.86 -44.71 -11.36
N VAL A 660 -10.64 -45.94 -11.86
CA VAL A 660 -9.35 -46.42 -12.34
C VAL A 660 -9.04 -45.85 -13.73
N TYR A 661 -7.78 -45.88 -14.13
CA TYR A 661 -7.40 -45.66 -15.52
C TYR A 661 -7.51 -46.96 -16.29
N GLU A 662 -7.91 -46.84 -17.56
CA GLU A 662 -7.97 -47.91 -18.54
C GLU A 662 -7.25 -47.49 -19.81
N ALA A 663 -6.65 -48.44 -20.51
CA ALA A 663 -6.05 -48.25 -21.82
C ALA A 663 -6.28 -49.48 -22.67
N ASP A 664 -6.67 -49.31 -23.93
CA ASP A 664 -7.05 -50.40 -24.80
C ASP A 664 -5.82 -51.25 -25.23
N SER A 665 -4.65 -50.67 -25.22
CA SER A 665 -3.36 -51.34 -25.47
C SER A 665 -2.20 -50.55 -24.90
N VAL A 666 -1.03 -51.16 -24.81
CA VAL A 666 0.23 -50.46 -24.46
C VAL A 666 0.51 -49.43 -25.55
N GLY A 667 0.66 -48.14 -25.13
CA GLY A 667 0.84 -47.00 -26.04
C GLY A 667 -0.45 -46.25 -26.40
N ALA A 668 -1.61 -46.79 -26.11
CA ALA A 668 -2.88 -46.07 -26.28
C ALA A 668 -3.03 -44.96 -25.21
N THR A 669 -3.71 -43.89 -25.56
CA THR A 669 -4.00 -42.80 -24.61
C THR A 669 -4.84 -43.30 -23.43
N PRO A 670 -4.32 -43.18 -22.18
CA PRO A 670 -5.06 -43.63 -21.02
C PRO A 670 -6.33 -42.78 -20.82
N ARG A 671 -7.43 -43.46 -20.50
CA ARG A 671 -8.69 -42.81 -20.15
C ARG A 671 -9.15 -43.23 -18.75
N VAL A 672 -9.95 -42.38 -18.11
CA VAL A 672 -10.59 -42.75 -16.84
C VAL A 672 -11.74 -43.70 -17.15
N SER A 673 -11.80 -44.84 -16.45
CA SER A 673 -12.85 -45.82 -16.60
C SER A 673 -14.26 -45.21 -16.43
N GLU A 674 -15.22 -45.69 -17.18
CA GLU A 674 -16.61 -45.22 -17.09
C GLU A 674 -17.35 -45.86 -15.92
N HIS A 675 -16.98 -47.10 -15.56
CA HIS A 675 -17.74 -47.91 -14.60
C HIS A 675 -16.87 -48.45 -13.46
N THR A 676 -15.60 -48.74 -13.70
CA THR A 676 -14.75 -49.43 -12.73
C THR A 676 -14.23 -48.47 -11.67
N THR A 677 -14.67 -48.68 -10.44
CA THR A 677 -14.21 -47.87 -9.28
C THR A 677 -13.11 -48.56 -8.48
N TYR A 678 -12.26 -47.80 -7.82
CA TYR A 678 -11.31 -48.33 -6.85
C TYR A 678 -12.01 -49.03 -5.68
N TRP A 679 -13.16 -48.53 -5.24
CA TRP A 679 -13.94 -49.17 -4.16
C TRP A 679 -14.51 -50.51 -4.55
N GLY A 680 -14.99 -50.66 -5.79
CA GLY A 680 -15.41 -51.96 -6.33
C GLY A 680 -14.29 -52.99 -6.38
N LEU A 681 -13.03 -52.52 -6.41
CA LEU A 681 -11.83 -53.35 -6.34
C LEU A 681 -11.28 -53.50 -4.91
N GLY A 682 -12.04 -53.06 -3.87
CA GLY A 682 -11.62 -53.14 -2.47
C GLY A 682 -10.50 -52.14 -2.07
N LYS A 683 -10.27 -51.07 -2.86
CA LYS A 683 -9.22 -50.06 -2.63
C LYS A 683 -9.85 -48.71 -2.29
N TRP A 684 -9.16 -47.91 -1.46
CA TRP A 684 -9.65 -46.63 -0.93
C TRP A 684 -9.78 -45.49 -1.97
N GLY A 685 -9.28 -45.65 -3.15
CA GLY A 685 -9.19 -44.61 -4.15
C GLY A 685 -7.76 -44.36 -4.56
N ARG A 686 -7.57 -43.61 -5.61
CA ARG A 686 -6.23 -43.21 -6.08
C ARG A 686 -5.95 -41.78 -5.65
N TRP A 687 -4.92 -41.60 -4.84
CA TRP A 687 -4.48 -40.29 -4.45
C TRP A 687 -3.99 -39.48 -5.67
N GLN A 688 -4.49 -38.27 -5.84
CA GLN A 688 -4.18 -37.41 -6.98
C GLN A 688 -3.08 -36.39 -6.67
N GLY A 689 -2.72 -36.27 -5.41
CA GLY A 689 -1.67 -35.34 -4.96
C GLY A 689 -2.09 -34.48 -3.79
N ILE A 690 -1.17 -33.64 -3.38
CA ILE A 690 -1.31 -32.69 -2.28
C ILE A 690 -0.56 -31.41 -2.62
N SER A 691 -1.11 -30.28 -2.27
CA SER A 691 -0.42 -28.98 -2.33
C SER A 691 -0.37 -28.38 -0.94
N GLN A 692 0.83 -28.01 -0.51
CA GLN A 692 1.07 -27.42 0.79
C GLN A 692 1.97 -26.19 0.65
N ASN A 693 1.55 -25.09 1.25
CA ASN A 693 2.36 -23.89 1.40
C ASN A 693 2.69 -23.69 2.88
N ILE A 694 3.96 -23.63 3.20
CA ILE A 694 4.47 -23.43 4.55
C ILE A 694 5.20 -22.09 4.55
N SER A 695 4.69 -21.14 5.33
CA SER A 695 5.36 -19.86 5.52
C SER A 695 5.81 -19.71 6.98
N TYR A 696 7.04 -19.26 7.15
CA TYR A 696 7.61 -19.05 8.47
C TYR A 696 8.40 -17.75 8.52
N ASN A 697 8.12 -16.94 9.53
CA ASN A 697 8.83 -15.69 9.79
C ASN A 697 9.80 -15.87 10.93
N LEU A 698 11.08 -15.64 10.66
CA LEU A 698 12.19 -15.65 11.60
C LEU A 698 12.61 -14.21 11.92
N ASN A 699 12.85 -13.93 13.17
CA ASN A 699 13.48 -12.71 13.65
C ASN A 699 14.35 -12.99 14.87
N ASN A 700 15.14 -12.01 15.30
CA ASN A 700 16.03 -12.13 16.46
C ASN A 700 15.33 -12.72 17.69
N ASP A 701 14.18 -12.17 18.05
CA ASP A 701 13.46 -12.57 19.28
C ASP A 701 13.00 -14.02 19.23
N LYS A 702 12.53 -14.48 18.08
CA LYS A 702 12.10 -15.86 17.89
C LYS A 702 13.28 -16.84 17.94
N VAL A 703 14.40 -16.46 17.36
CA VAL A 703 15.62 -17.29 17.38
C VAL A 703 16.19 -17.37 18.78
N ILE A 704 16.26 -16.27 19.52
CA ILE A 704 16.71 -16.24 20.91
C ILE A 704 15.77 -17.06 21.80
N LYS A 705 14.44 -16.91 21.64
CA LYS A 705 13.45 -17.71 22.38
C LYS A 705 13.57 -19.20 22.05
N LEU A 706 13.81 -19.54 20.79
CA LEU A 706 14.03 -20.94 20.37
C LEU A 706 15.30 -21.50 20.99
N PHE A 707 16.40 -20.74 20.97
CA PHE A 707 17.70 -21.15 21.56
C PHE A 707 17.59 -21.33 23.06
N LYS A 708 16.95 -20.42 23.79
CA LYS A 708 16.68 -20.53 25.21
C LYS A 708 15.86 -21.78 25.56
N ARG A 709 14.85 -22.11 24.72
CA ARG A 709 14.07 -23.35 24.88
C ARG A 709 14.91 -24.62 24.68
N LEU A 710 15.79 -24.63 23.68
CA LEU A 710 16.68 -25.76 23.41
C LEU A 710 17.75 -25.95 24.46
N THR A 711 18.20 -24.86 25.09
CA THR A 711 19.22 -24.90 26.18
C THR A 711 18.62 -25.05 27.59
N GLY A 712 17.27 -25.21 27.69
CA GLY A 712 16.60 -25.41 29.00
C GLY A 712 16.53 -24.15 29.88
N GLN A 713 16.86 -22.97 29.34
CA GLN A 713 16.77 -21.70 30.08
C GLN A 713 15.31 -21.20 30.12
N LYS A 714 14.90 -20.69 31.30
CA LYS A 714 13.55 -20.08 31.42
C LYS A 714 13.40 -18.91 30.46
N VAL A 715 12.35 -18.93 29.67
CA VAL A 715 11.91 -17.80 28.82
C VAL A 715 11.00 -16.93 29.67
N ASP A 716 11.46 -15.75 30.06
CA ASP A 716 10.64 -14.75 30.70
C ASP A 716 9.64 -14.23 29.64
N ASP A 717 8.36 -14.53 29.87
CA ASP A 717 7.25 -14.02 29.07
C ASP A 717 6.88 -12.60 29.55
N ASP A 718 7.76 -11.62 29.33
CA ASP A 718 7.52 -10.19 29.59
C ASP A 718 6.60 -9.52 28.54
N ASP A 719 5.62 -10.25 28.04
CA ASP A 719 4.65 -9.73 27.06
C ASP A 719 3.35 -9.19 27.70
N LYS A 720 3.35 -8.84 28.99
CA LYS A 720 2.13 -8.30 29.63
C LYS A 720 1.88 -6.81 29.44
N ASP A 721 2.87 -6.01 29.02
CA ASP A 721 2.72 -4.54 28.94
C ASP A 721 2.66 -3.94 27.52
N LYS A 722 2.63 -4.75 26.46
CA LYS A 722 2.44 -4.26 25.09
C LYS A 722 1.07 -4.56 24.48
N LYS A 723 0.08 -4.93 25.29
CA LYS A 723 -1.25 -5.36 24.83
C LYS A 723 -2.21 -4.23 24.42
N ASN A 724 -1.82 -2.98 24.55
CA ASN A 724 -2.71 -1.84 24.24
C ASN A 724 -2.32 -0.99 23.02
N ARG A 725 -1.49 -1.50 22.11
CA ARG A 725 -1.08 -0.68 20.94
C ARG A 725 -1.04 -1.38 19.58
N ARG A 726 -1.59 -2.59 19.40
CA ARG A 726 -1.66 -3.22 18.07
C ARG A 726 -2.84 -4.17 17.97
N GLU A 727 -4.04 -3.63 17.89
CA GLU A 727 -5.25 -4.33 17.41
C GLU A 727 -5.88 -3.62 16.20
N GLU A 728 -5.10 -2.92 15.39
CA GLU A 728 -5.57 -2.32 14.14
C GLU A 728 -4.49 -2.45 13.06
N ASP A 729 -4.08 -3.65 12.64
CA ASP A 729 -3.30 -3.82 11.39
C ASP A 729 -3.10 -5.32 11.07
N ASP A 730 -4.19 -6.07 10.98
CA ASP A 730 -4.19 -7.43 10.42
C ASP A 730 -5.35 -7.59 9.42
N GLU A 731 -5.36 -6.79 8.36
CA GLU A 731 -6.13 -7.10 7.15
C GLU A 731 -5.38 -6.64 5.89
N ASP A 732 -5.25 -7.58 4.96
CA ASP A 732 -4.89 -7.43 3.54
C ASP A 732 -3.42 -7.28 3.14
N TRP A 733 -2.79 -8.43 2.96
CA TRP A 733 -1.52 -8.59 2.22
C TRP A 733 -1.69 -9.06 0.77
N ASP A 734 -2.71 -8.61 0.06
CA ASP A 734 -2.92 -8.97 -1.35
C ASP A 734 -2.97 -7.78 -2.32
N THR A 735 -2.23 -6.70 -2.03
CA THR A 735 -1.95 -5.69 -3.06
C THR A 735 -0.60 -5.03 -2.84
N VAL A 736 0.45 -5.66 -3.38
CA VAL A 736 1.73 -4.96 -3.60
C VAL A 736 1.58 -4.11 -4.85
N ASP A 737 1.11 -2.91 -4.69
CA ASP A 737 1.32 -1.86 -5.68
C ASP A 737 1.47 -0.53 -4.95
N SER A 738 2.71 -0.07 -4.84
CA SER A 738 3.11 1.32 -4.79
C SER A 738 4.38 1.55 -3.96
N ASN A 739 5.48 1.65 -4.66
CA ASN A 739 6.74 2.19 -4.14
C ASN A 739 6.69 3.73 -3.92
N VAL A 740 5.52 4.35 -3.84
CA VAL A 740 5.38 5.81 -3.73
C VAL A 740 4.97 6.25 -2.32
N ASP A 741 4.31 5.40 -1.54
CA ASP A 741 3.77 5.82 -0.22
C ASP A 741 4.71 5.56 0.97
N LEU A 742 5.77 4.79 0.79
CA LEU A 742 6.74 4.52 1.87
C LEU A 742 7.66 5.71 2.21
N GLU A 743 7.74 6.72 1.34
CA GLU A 743 8.56 7.91 1.60
C GLU A 743 7.83 9.00 2.41
N MET A 744 6.49 9.01 2.45
CA MET A 744 5.73 10.04 3.18
C MET A 744 5.46 9.70 4.66
N GLU A 745 5.53 8.45 5.06
CA GLU A 745 5.27 8.08 6.46
C GLU A 745 6.49 8.21 7.38
N LYS A 746 7.69 8.19 6.81
CA LYS A 746 8.94 8.37 7.59
C LYS A 746 9.22 9.81 8.04
N ALA A 747 8.52 10.79 7.49
CA ALA A 747 8.70 12.20 7.84
C ALA A 747 7.98 12.67 9.11
N LYS A 748 7.28 11.77 9.84
CA LYS A 748 6.47 12.14 11.03
C LYS A 748 6.98 11.67 12.37
N HIS A 749 8.17 11.08 12.44
CA HIS A 749 8.77 10.86 13.76
C HIS A 749 9.55 12.09 14.19
N PRO A 750 9.22 12.72 15.34
CA PRO A 750 10.11 13.68 15.93
C PRO A 750 11.44 12.95 16.14
N ARG A 751 12.53 13.55 15.66
CA ARG A 751 13.89 13.07 15.92
C ARG A 751 14.04 12.88 17.42
N GLY A 752 13.88 11.65 17.85
CA GLY A 752 14.10 11.26 19.22
C GLY A 752 15.57 11.46 19.54
N GLU A 753 15.83 11.87 20.76
CA GLU A 753 17.14 11.88 21.39
C GLU A 753 17.92 10.65 20.93
N LYS A 754 19.17 10.87 20.50
CA LYS A 754 20.13 9.80 20.21
C LYS A 754 20.10 8.87 21.40
N SER A 755 19.53 7.68 21.26
CA SER A 755 19.54 6.67 22.29
C SER A 755 21.03 6.48 22.62
N LYS A 756 21.42 6.78 23.83
CA LYS A 756 22.78 6.46 24.31
C LYS A 756 22.99 4.99 23.99
N ALA A 757 23.97 4.71 23.13
CA ALA A 757 24.30 3.35 22.76
C ALA A 757 24.51 2.56 24.04
N GLU A 758 23.71 1.49 24.24
CA GLU A 758 23.91 0.59 25.35
C GLU A 758 25.28 -0.06 25.18
N THR A 759 26.20 0.25 26.06
CA THR A 759 27.49 -0.45 26.14
C THR A 759 27.36 -1.67 27.05
N ASP A 760 28.11 -2.72 26.75
CA ASP A 760 28.24 -3.87 27.66
C ASP A 760 29.13 -3.50 28.87
N GLU A 761 29.30 -4.44 29.79
CA GLU A 761 30.10 -4.25 31.02
C GLU A 761 31.58 -3.95 30.72
N ASP A 762 32.05 -4.32 29.52
CA ASP A 762 33.42 -4.06 29.05
C ASP A 762 33.55 -2.77 28.24
N GLY A 763 32.47 -1.98 28.10
CA GLY A 763 32.48 -0.68 27.42
C GLY A 763 32.31 -0.76 25.89
N TYR A 764 32.08 -1.95 25.33
CA TYR A 764 31.78 -2.11 23.90
C TYR A 764 30.32 -1.84 23.59
N MET A 765 30.02 -1.22 22.45
CA MET A 765 28.65 -1.00 22.01
C MET A 765 27.95 -2.33 21.76
N LYS A 766 26.82 -2.59 22.42
CA LYS A 766 25.94 -3.71 22.11
C LYS A 766 25.33 -3.51 20.73
N PHE A 767 25.92 -4.18 19.75
CA PHE A 767 25.45 -4.13 18.39
C PHE A 767 24.21 -5.02 18.25
N LYS A 768 23.01 -4.39 18.14
CA LYS A 768 21.78 -5.08 17.77
C LYS A 768 21.59 -4.97 16.29
N MET A 769 21.76 -6.06 15.56
CA MET A 769 21.43 -6.14 14.13
C MET A 769 20.01 -6.69 13.98
N PRO A 770 18.98 -5.83 13.88
CA PRO A 770 17.63 -6.29 13.65
C PRO A 770 17.51 -6.87 12.25
N TRP A 771 16.99 -8.08 12.17
CA TRP A 771 16.71 -8.74 10.91
C TRP A 771 15.38 -9.48 10.96
N ASN A 772 14.78 -9.63 9.81
CA ASN A 772 13.57 -10.41 9.60
C ASN A 772 13.73 -11.23 8.32
N LEU A 773 13.42 -12.52 8.39
CA LEU A 773 13.48 -13.46 7.29
C LEU A 773 12.16 -14.20 7.18
N ASN A 774 11.46 -14.02 6.06
CA ASN A 774 10.31 -14.81 5.68
C ASN A 774 10.75 -15.94 4.76
N ILE A 775 10.43 -17.15 5.14
CA ILE A 775 10.67 -18.37 4.39
C ILE A 775 9.32 -18.90 3.93
N GLY A 776 9.06 -18.91 2.64
CA GLY A 776 7.91 -19.54 2.01
C GLY A 776 8.34 -20.80 1.28
N TYR A 777 7.86 -21.96 1.68
CA TYR A 777 8.16 -23.22 1.03
C TYR A 777 6.87 -23.87 0.54
N THR A 778 6.77 -24.05 -0.77
CA THR A 778 5.62 -24.69 -1.40
C THR A 778 6.01 -26.06 -1.91
N VAL A 779 5.25 -27.07 -1.50
CA VAL A 779 5.38 -28.45 -1.95
C VAL A 779 4.10 -28.82 -2.65
N ASN A 780 4.19 -29.22 -3.89
CA ASN A 780 3.09 -29.75 -4.67
C ASN A 780 3.45 -31.13 -5.20
N VAL A 781 2.76 -32.16 -4.73
CA VAL A 781 2.85 -33.50 -5.26
C VAL A 781 1.61 -33.73 -6.10
N ALA A 782 1.78 -33.96 -7.37
CA ALA A 782 0.68 -34.18 -8.31
C ALA A 782 1.01 -35.30 -9.30
N GLU A 783 -0.01 -35.91 -9.90
CA GLU A 783 0.20 -36.84 -11.01
C GLU A 783 0.75 -36.08 -12.22
N ASN A 784 1.85 -36.59 -12.77
CA ASN A 784 2.36 -36.11 -14.06
C ASN A 784 1.55 -36.77 -15.17
N ARG A 785 0.55 -36.06 -15.68
CA ARG A 785 -0.37 -36.56 -16.72
C ARG A 785 0.19 -36.49 -18.14
N ASP A 786 1.49 -36.57 -18.30
CA ASP A 786 2.13 -36.77 -19.59
C ASP A 786 1.90 -38.22 -20.03
N ASN A 787 1.22 -38.43 -21.16
CA ASN A 787 0.93 -39.75 -21.68
C ASN A 787 2.17 -40.62 -21.95
N SER A 788 3.30 -40.00 -22.25
CA SER A 788 4.57 -40.71 -22.44
C SER A 788 5.10 -41.36 -21.16
N ARG A 789 4.68 -40.89 -20.01
CA ARG A 789 5.11 -41.37 -18.68
C ARG A 789 4.11 -42.30 -18.01
N PHE A 790 3.01 -42.62 -18.67
CA PHE A 790 1.99 -43.52 -18.13
C PHE A 790 2.52 -44.93 -17.96
N ASN A 791 2.33 -45.50 -16.79
CA ASN A 791 2.75 -46.87 -16.50
C ASN A 791 1.55 -47.83 -16.72
N TYR A 792 1.58 -48.57 -17.86
CA TYR A 792 0.53 -49.49 -18.25
C TYR A 792 0.42 -50.72 -17.34
N ASN A 793 1.52 -51.13 -16.65
CA ASN A 793 1.47 -52.25 -15.71
C ASN A 793 0.70 -51.90 -14.42
N THR A 794 0.83 -50.67 -13.96
CA THR A 794 0.17 -50.20 -12.74
C THR A 794 -1.07 -49.39 -13.03
N MET A 795 -1.35 -49.10 -14.30
CA MET A 795 -2.42 -48.19 -14.75
C MET A 795 -2.43 -46.87 -14.01
N ARG A 796 -1.24 -46.20 -13.91
CA ARG A 796 -1.04 -44.95 -13.17
C ARG A 796 -0.04 -44.03 -13.84
N TYR A 797 -0.25 -42.74 -13.68
CA TYR A 797 0.78 -41.74 -13.92
C TYR A 797 1.75 -41.70 -12.74
N PRO A 798 3.05 -41.44 -12.97
CA PRO A 798 3.99 -41.19 -11.89
C PRO A 798 3.66 -39.87 -11.18
N TYR A 799 4.01 -39.81 -9.90
CA TYR A 799 3.91 -38.55 -9.18
C TYR A 799 5.10 -37.66 -9.50
N GLN A 800 4.84 -36.37 -9.64
CA GLN A 800 5.82 -35.31 -9.76
C GLN A 800 5.82 -34.50 -8.49
N LEU A 801 7.00 -34.24 -7.97
CA LEU A 801 7.23 -33.40 -6.81
C LEU A 801 7.74 -32.05 -7.28
N ILE A 802 6.89 -31.04 -7.20
CA ILE A 802 7.24 -29.65 -7.52
C ILE A 802 7.49 -28.92 -6.20
N GLN A 803 8.67 -28.33 -6.06
CA GLN A 803 9.07 -27.62 -4.87
C GLN A 803 9.56 -26.23 -5.24
N THR A 804 9.07 -25.22 -4.53
CA THR A 804 9.56 -23.85 -4.65
C THR A 804 9.87 -23.28 -3.28
N LEU A 805 10.99 -22.57 -3.18
CA LEU A 805 11.42 -21.86 -1.99
C LEU A 805 11.42 -20.36 -2.29
N ASN A 806 10.71 -19.58 -1.50
CA ASN A 806 10.73 -18.13 -1.55
C ASN A 806 11.34 -17.60 -0.26
N LEU A 807 12.32 -16.74 -0.38
CA LEU A 807 13.00 -16.10 0.72
C LEU A 807 12.88 -14.59 0.56
N SER A 808 12.35 -13.92 1.57
CA SER A 808 12.32 -12.46 1.61
C SER A 808 12.67 -11.97 3.01
N GLY A 809 13.39 -10.88 3.09
CA GLY A 809 13.79 -10.36 4.38
C GLY A 809 14.44 -9.00 4.31
N ASN A 810 14.63 -8.46 5.50
CA ASN A 810 15.40 -7.24 5.70
C ASN A 810 16.47 -7.47 6.76
N VAL A 811 17.59 -6.80 6.61
CA VAL A 811 18.70 -6.80 7.55
C VAL A 811 19.18 -5.37 7.71
N GLN A 812 19.19 -4.86 8.92
CA GLN A 812 19.82 -3.59 9.25
C GLN A 812 21.24 -3.87 9.77
N ILE A 813 22.23 -3.59 8.92
CA ILE A 813 23.63 -3.88 9.24
C ILE A 813 24.19 -2.86 10.24
N SER A 814 23.76 -1.61 10.16
CA SER A 814 24.09 -0.54 11.11
C SER A 814 22.95 0.47 11.15
N ASP A 815 23.02 1.49 11.98
CA ASP A 815 21.96 2.51 12.11
C ASP A 815 21.63 3.22 10.79
N GLY A 816 22.57 3.29 9.84
CA GLY A 816 22.33 3.89 8.52
C GLY A 816 22.14 2.90 7.39
N TRP A 817 22.51 1.60 7.53
CA TRP A 817 22.47 0.64 6.44
C TRP A 817 21.30 -0.33 6.56
N ASN A 818 20.48 -0.41 5.52
CA ASN A 818 19.37 -1.37 5.44
C ASN A 818 19.42 -2.13 4.12
N ILE A 819 19.34 -3.46 4.20
CA ILE A 819 19.27 -4.37 3.05
C ILE A 819 17.93 -5.08 3.06
N ASN A 820 17.19 -4.96 1.97
CA ASN A 820 16.01 -5.77 1.70
C ASN A 820 16.31 -6.71 0.54
N PHE A 821 15.88 -7.96 0.65
CA PHE A 821 16.04 -8.92 -0.43
C PHE A 821 14.81 -9.80 -0.61
N ASN A 822 14.60 -10.21 -1.83
CA ASN A 822 13.57 -11.17 -2.23
C ASN A 822 14.15 -12.07 -3.31
N THR A 823 14.12 -13.40 -3.07
CA THR A 823 14.61 -14.40 -4.01
C THR A 823 13.76 -15.66 -3.92
N GLY A 824 13.73 -16.43 -4.97
CA GLY A 824 13.11 -17.73 -4.99
C GLY A 824 14.00 -18.77 -5.66
N TYR A 825 13.77 -20.03 -5.34
CA TYR A 825 14.44 -21.16 -5.94
C TYR A 825 13.41 -22.21 -6.35
N ASP A 826 13.46 -22.61 -7.59
CA ASP A 826 12.69 -23.71 -8.15
C ASP A 826 13.55 -24.97 -8.21
N PHE A 827 13.17 -26.00 -7.44
CA PHE A 827 13.93 -27.24 -7.34
C PHE A 827 13.76 -28.13 -8.57
N GLU A 828 12.73 -27.94 -9.37
CA GLU A 828 12.49 -28.72 -10.58
C GLU A 828 13.38 -28.22 -11.72
N THR A 829 13.34 -26.94 -11.99
CA THR A 829 14.17 -26.30 -13.01
C THR A 829 15.60 -26.05 -12.53
N LYS A 830 15.85 -26.26 -11.22
CA LYS A 830 17.14 -25.98 -10.55
C LYS A 830 17.63 -24.55 -10.80
N SER A 831 16.70 -23.62 -10.86
CA SER A 831 16.97 -22.23 -11.23
C SER A 831 16.52 -21.28 -10.11
N ILE A 832 17.27 -20.19 -9.98
CA ILE A 832 16.88 -19.07 -9.13
C ILE A 832 15.82 -18.28 -9.88
N SER A 833 14.69 -18.05 -9.23
CA SER A 833 13.61 -17.19 -9.74
C SER A 833 14.00 -15.71 -9.61
N MET A 834 13.05 -14.82 -9.79
CA MET A 834 13.30 -13.38 -9.66
C MET A 834 14.01 -13.04 -8.34
N THR A 835 15.24 -12.52 -8.44
CA THR A 835 16.04 -12.10 -7.29
C THR A 835 16.25 -10.60 -7.33
N ARG A 836 15.76 -9.94 -6.30
CA ARG A 836 15.90 -8.49 -6.10
C ARG A 836 16.55 -8.21 -4.75
N MET A 837 17.47 -7.28 -4.74
CA MET A 837 18.10 -6.74 -3.55
C MET A 837 18.00 -5.21 -3.57
N SER A 838 17.60 -4.63 -2.48
CA SER A 838 17.57 -3.17 -2.28
C SER A 838 18.46 -2.83 -1.11
N LEU A 839 19.47 -2.04 -1.38
CA LEU A 839 20.41 -1.51 -0.40
C LEU A 839 20.11 -0.04 -0.20
N SER A 840 19.88 0.39 1.02
CA SER A 840 19.70 1.80 1.36
C SER A 840 20.63 2.24 2.48
N ARG A 841 21.09 3.47 2.40
CA ARG A 841 21.93 4.11 3.42
C ARG A 841 21.44 5.51 3.71
N ASP A 842 21.19 5.77 4.97
CA ASP A 842 21.01 7.13 5.48
C ASP A 842 22.38 7.75 5.77
N LEU A 843 22.69 8.84 5.08
CA LEU A 843 23.93 9.61 5.16
C LEU A 843 23.68 10.95 5.88
N HIS A 844 22.76 10.98 6.84
CA HIS A 844 22.37 12.15 7.59
C HIS A 844 21.59 13.17 6.76
N CYS A 845 22.22 13.93 5.90
CA CYS A 845 21.58 14.93 5.03
C CYS A 845 21.22 14.37 3.65
N PHE A 846 21.71 13.18 3.31
CA PHE A 846 21.43 12.50 2.06
C PHE A 846 20.95 11.07 2.30
N ASN A 847 20.17 10.57 1.36
CA ASN A 847 19.77 9.17 1.31
C ASN A 847 20.31 8.54 0.02
N MET A 848 20.95 7.40 0.17
CA MET A 848 21.44 6.61 -0.93
C MET A 848 20.65 5.33 -1.01
N SER A 849 20.16 4.97 -2.20
CA SER A 849 19.54 3.66 -2.44
C SER A 849 20.08 3.03 -3.72
N CYS A 850 20.23 1.72 -3.69
CA CYS A 850 20.63 0.91 -4.83
C CYS A 850 19.74 -0.31 -4.90
N ASP A 851 18.87 -0.36 -5.89
CA ASP A 851 18.05 -1.52 -6.20
C ASP A 851 18.74 -2.33 -7.28
N VAL A 852 19.00 -3.60 -7.00
CA VAL A 852 19.64 -4.53 -7.92
C VAL A 852 18.70 -5.71 -8.19
N MET A 853 18.46 -6.01 -9.44
CA MET A 853 17.85 -7.26 -9.88
C MET A 853 18.95 -8.14 -10.49
N LEU A 854 19.03 -9.39 -10.03
CA LEU A 854 20.03 -10.36 -10.49
C LEU A 854 19.44 -11.40 -11.45
N ALA A 855 18.18 -11.74 -11.30
CA ALA A 855 17.48 -12.69 -12.16
C ALA A 855 16.04 -12.21 -12.41
N PRO A 856 15.43 -12.45 -13.59
CA PRO A 856 15.93 -13.17 -14.77
C PRO A 856 16.90 -12.38 -15.64
N TYR A 857 17.08 -11.11 -15.40
CA TYR A 857 18.06 -10.25 -16.08
C TYR A 857 18.69 -9.29 -15.07
N THR A 858 19.93 -8.90 -15.31
CA THR A 858 20.63 -7.99 -14.41
C THR A 858 20.27 -6.55 -14.71
N SER A 859 19.78 -5.84 -13.70
CA SER A 859 19.57 -4.39 -13.77
C SER A 859 19.86 -3.75 -12.42
N TYR A 860 20.25 -2.50 -12.44
CA TYR A 860 20.37 -1.72 -11.22
C TYR A 860 19.78 -0.31 -11.37
N ASN A 861 19.29 0.20 -10.25
CA ASN A 861 18.80 1.57 -10.11
C ASN A 861 19.48 2.17 -8.89
N PHE A 862 20.39 3.09 -9.12
CA PHE A 862 21.07 3.82 -8.07
C PHE A 862 20.43 5.20 -7.93
N SER A 863 20.12 5.60 -6.71
CA SER A 863 19.54 6.91 -6.39
C SER A 863 20.28 7.51 -5.20
N PHE A 864 20.66 8.75 -5.34
CA PHE A 864 21.26 9.56 -4.29
C PHE A 864 20.47 10.86 -4.18
N ARG A 865 19.90 11.16 -3.02
CA ARG A 865 18.96 12.27 -2.84
C ARG A 865 19.20 13.00 -1.54
N CYS A 866 19.03 14.31 -1.55
CA CYS A 866 18.99 15.12 -0.35
C CYS A 866 17.69 14.85 0.45
N ASN A 867 17.80 14.75 1.77
CA ASN A 867 16.67 14.52 2.67
C ASN A 867 15.79 15.76 2.88
N ALA A 868 16.29 16.94 2.53
CA ALA A 868 15.56 18.19 2.65
C ALA A 868 14.41 18.27 1.65
N SER A 869 13.19 18.46 2.11
CA SER A 869 11.99 18.53 1.26
C SER A 869 12.06 19.64 0.19
N THR A 870 12.73 20.77 0.51
CA THR A 870 12.90 21.91 -0.39
C THR A 870 13.97 21.70 -1.45
N LEU A 871 14.93 20.82 -1.23
CA LEU A 871 16.10 20.60 -2.09
C LEU A 871 16.16 19.18 -2.68
N THR A 872 15.25 18.29 -2.30
CA THR A 872 15.18 16.89 -2.78
C THR A 872 15.18 16.80 -4.31
N ASP A 873 14.47 17.71 -4.97
CA ASP A 873 14.39 17.73 -6.45
C ASP A 873 15.63 18.35 -7.10
N ALA A 874 16.30 19.27 -6.42
CA ALA A 874 17.49 19.94 -6.94
C ALA A 874 18.77 19.11 -6.72
N LEU A 875 18.84 18.38 -5.60
CA LEU A 875 19.99 17.55 -5.20
C LEU A 875 19.64 16.07 -5.26
N LYS A 876 19.41 15.57 -6.45
CA LYS A 876 19.21 14.14 -6.71
C LYS A 876 20.06 13.69 -7.90
N TYR A 877 20.61 12.51 -7.77
CA TYR A 877 21.30 11.82 -8.85
C TYR A 877 20.73 10.41 -8.99
N ASP A 878 20.17 10.10 -10.13
CA ASP A 878 19.61 8.79 -10.43
C ASP A 878 20.40 8.18 -11.60
N LYS A 879 20.97 6.99 -11.40
CA LYS A 879 21.60 6.23 -12.47
C LYS A 879 20.94 4.87 -12.60
N ARG A 880 20.54 4.54 -13.82
CA ARG A 880 19.85 3.30 -14.13
C ARG A 880 20.57 2.58 -15.23
N SER A 881 20.72 1.27 -15.08
CA SER A 881 21.29 0.41 -16.10
C SER A 881 20.54 -0.91 -16.13
N GLY A 882 20.29 -1.44 -17.30
CA GLY A 882 19.70 -2.75 -17.52
C GLY A 882 20.34 -3.43 -18.72
N SER A 883 20.56 -4.74 -18.60
CA SER A 883 20.93 -5.54 -19.76
C SER A 883 19.67 -5.88 -20.54
N THR A 884 19.59 -5.45 -21.78
CA THR A 884 18.54 -5.89 -22.72
C THR A 884 18.77 -7.29 -23.25
N ASN A 885 19.97 -7.80 -23.11
CA ASN A 885 20.31 -9.17 -23.48
C ASN A 885 20.15 -10.08 -22.26
N ALA A 886 19.25 -11.06 -22.36
CA ALA A 886 19.19 -12.16 -21.42
C ALA A 886 20.55 -12.86 -21.43
N VAL A 887 21.33 -12.70 -20.37
CA VAL A 887 22.50 -13.51 -20.15
C VAL A 887 22.00 -14.92 -19.85
N GLN A 888 22.04 -15.81 -20.80
CA GLN A 888 21.85 -17.23 -20.55
C GLN A 888 23.05 -17.69 -19.71
N TRP A 889 22.83 -17.88 -18.43
CA TRP A 889 23.77 -18.62 -17.59
C TRP A 889 23.57 -20.11 -17.90
N TYR A 890 24.57 -20.72 -18.50
CA TYR A 890 24.62 -22.17 -18.75
C TYR A 890 24.96 -22.90 -17.46
#